data_70a609cb34189ed83b450b844efe1dec
#
_entry.id   70a609cb34189ed83b450b844efe1dec
#
_cell.length_a   1.000
_cell.length_b   1.000
_cell.length_c   1.000
_cell.angle_alpha   90.00
_cell.angle_beta   90.00
_cell.angle_gamma   90.00
#
_symmetry.space_group_name_H-M   'P 1'
#
loop_
_entity.id
_entity.type
_entity.pdbx_description
1 polymer ?
#
loop_
_entity_poly.entity_id
_entity_poly.type
_entity_poly.pdbx_seq_one_letter_code
_entity_poly.pdbx_strand_id
1 'polypeptide(L)'
;MHSINKIKDTSTPKRRRLGTGRIFRLSLSKTAQKSDLLTDCSPISSKSVDIGADATERCDSPLLPCNQVEFRSICDSDNNNSSFDVPCSPDVLQSSVKSEWESLNVCTSKINEICEINNEITNNQAQTEVLEDISEDMFQSKLEQSDINHVDKSFKDKIEQSFDIVNQSISNLDEVMKNKSSMFETRDSFLLDIKEDAIEKFVHPNQVVQESKKKETAVVNANNTFYGLPLIAKGLFKTYRNIEKFYEWQEECLNLESVRERRNLIYALPTSGGKTLVAEVLMLREVLNRKKNALFILPFVAIVQEKIWALSTFAVQLEFLVEEYAAGKGHIPPKKRRRKNSIYIATIEKGLALVRSLIELDRLHEIGLIVVDELHLIGEKGRGGTLETLLSTVIFTNQDIQIVGMSATIGNLHEIAQFLRADVFQRQFRPVELTEYVKLGTMLHRVVWGAHAQGVELVPHRELKYDYSAAATALDPDLLGGLVSEVVPKGSCLVFCSTKRNCENVASLLCKLQRREMISHKKAERQALESALRAEGANAELVQAVRYGIAYHHAGLASDERSLLEQAYRSGAISVLCCTSTLAAGVNLPAQRVIIRAPLVGRDFITLGAYRQMVGRAGRAGVCETGESIVICGSREWPQLQAVLRGGIAAARSVLRPGAGALLLSAVALKLATTRPKLRTLLDCTLLAVTGDDTPSDIKSICDDSLRSLLQSGVLEVVNKRQSGDDASHLSEKDCYIYNDSELTVSSLGKAAIKGCMDLSVAKQLLLDLERASRSLVLMGSLHLLYLVTPHDAAGVRPDYSHYYSLYCSLDEEGVQTAKILGITEHNAIRMMTGKPIKNVPEIVLCRFYLALMLQDLWNQMPFPAVAYKYSLARGTVQSVMSSSASLASCAARFCAELPRLWSFCALLTELAGRLQHCAAPELQHLMELPNVKKARAMQLLRAGYKRVEDLAKASADELTSGVSHLSRNAANQLISAARMTLIEKVENLRAEAEDVMEELNV
;
A
#
# COMPACT_ATOMS: atom_id res chain seq x y z
N MET A 1 -63.97 0.37 34.51
CA MET A 1 -65.07 -0.53 34.06
C MET A 1 -64.45 -1.68 33.32
N HIS A 2 -64.39 -2.80 34.00
CA HIS A 2 -64.74 -4.16 33.59
C HIS A 2 -63.88 -4.76 32.47
N SER A 3 -63.28 -5.91 32.61
CA SER A 3 -63.27 -7.05 33.53
C SER A 3 -62.54 -8.14 32.80
N ILE A 4 -61.49 -8.75 33.37
CA ILE A 4 -61.53 -10.11 33.99
C ILE A 4 -61.72 -11.19 32.92
N ASN A 5 -60.84 -12.18 32.76
CA ASN A 5 -60.40 -13.32 33.54
C ASN A 5 -59.29 -14.06 32.80
N LYS A 6 -58.16 -14.39 33.40
CA LYS A 6 -57.85 -15.58 34.27
C LYS A 6 -58.07 -16.95 33.62
N ILE A 7 -57.00 -17.73 33.55
CA ILE A 7 -56.70 -18.94 34.33
C ILE A 7 -55.46 -19.60 33.67
N LYS A 8 -54.33 -19.69 34.31
CA LYS A 8 -53.73 -20.80 35.10
C LYS A 8 -53.56 -22.09 34.29
N ASP A 9 -52.63 -22.92 34.41
CA ASP A 9 -51.52 -23.14 35.35
C ASP A 9 -50.50 -24.14 34.78
N THR A 10 -49.30 -24.04 35.28
CA THR A 10 -48.37 -25.13 35.72
C THR A 10 -47.77 -26.08 34.68
N SER A 11 -46.46 -26.18 34.54
CA SER A 11 -45.49 -26.90 35.35
C SER A 11 -44.15 -27.08 34.62
N THR A 12 -43.06 -26.72 35.26
CA THR A 12 -41.71 -27.20 35.02
C THR A 12 -41.52 -28.59 35.66
N PRO A 13 -40.37 -29.29 35.55
CA PRO A 13 -39.22 -29.26 34.66
C PRO A 13 -38.74 -30.66 34.22
N LYS A 14 -37.73 -30.77 33.32
CA LYS A 14 -36.64 -31.77 33.47
C LYS A 14 -35.55 -31.66 32.41
N ARG A 15 -34.33 -31.66 32.92
CA ARG A 15 -33.04 -31.86 32.21
C ARG A 15 -32.99 -33.15 31.40
N ARG A 16 -32.26 -33.10 30.23
CA ARG A 16 -31.27 -34.14 29.84
C ARG A 16 -30.49 -33.74 28.60
N ARG A 17 -29.21 -33.70 28.71
CA ARG A 17 -27.99 -34.09 28.02
C ARG A 17 -28.08 -34.61 26.58
N LEU A 18 -27.13 -34.08 25.77
CA LEU A 18 -26.20 -34.71 24.80
C LEU A 18 -26.78 -35.42 23.58
N GLY A 19 -26.23 -35.01 22.39
CA GLY A 19 -26.25 -35.84 21.20
C GLY A 19 -25.77 -35.09 19.95
N THR A 20 -24.49 -35.11 19.69
CA THR A 20 -23.75 -35.36 18.43
C THR A 20 -24.40 -35.02 17.08
N GLY A 21 -23.60 -34.42 16.25
CA GLY A 21 -23.78 -33.93 14.91
C GLY A 21 -24.35 -34.90 13.87
N ARG A 22 -24.91 -34.30 12.85
CA ARG A 22 -25.18 -34.99 11.57
C ARG A 22 -24.81 -34.12 10.38
N ILE A 23 -23.91 -34.68 9.59
CA ILE A 23 -23.52 -34.33 8.24
C ILE A 23 -24.73 -34.55 7.30
N PHE A 24 -25.11 -33.54 6.55
CA PHE A 24 -26.05 -33.70 5.44
C PHE A 24 -25.30 -34.10 4.17
N ARG A 25 -25.52 -35.35 3.73
CA ARG A 25 -25.29 -35.81 2.34
C ARG A 25 -26.60 -35.61 1.59
N LEU A 26 -26.53 -34.88 0.47
CA LEU A 26 -27.61 -34.87 -0.52
C LEU A 26 -27.48 -36.09 -1.43
N SER A 27 -28.48 -36.98 -1.38
CA SER A 27 -28.69 -38.07 -2.31
C SER A 27 -29.58 -37.63 -3.46
N LEU A 28 -29.09 -37.88 -4.69
CA LEU A 28 -29.89 -37.79 -5.91
C LEU A 28 -30.83 -39.00 -5.99
N SER A 29 -32.15 -38.78 -6.08
CA SER A 29 -33.13 -39.78 -6.40
C SER A 29 -33.34 -39.87 -7.94
N LYS A 30 -33.11 -41.06 -8.44
CA LYS A 30 -33.52 -41.48 -9.79
C LYS A 30 -35.00 -41.93 -9.76
N THR A 31 -35.77 -41.52 -10.73
CA THR A 31 -36.97 -42.22 -11.16
C THR A 31 -36.80 -42.70 -12.57
N ALA A 32 -36.95 -44.05 -12.70
CA ALA A 32 -36.90 -44.77 -13.93
C ALA A 32 -38.30 -44.98 -14.53
N GLN A 33 -38.41 -45.02 -15.84
CA GLN A 33 -39.40 -45.86 -16.51
C GLN A 33 -38.79 -46.56 -17.69
N LYS A 34 -39.15 -47.85 -17.76
CA LYS A 34 -38.71 -48.93 -18.64
C LYS A 34 -39.18 -48.80 -20.09
N SER A 35 -38.39 -49.35 -21.02
CA SER A 35 -38.82 -50.47 -21.90
C SER A 35 -37.62 -51.06 -22.63
N ASP A 36 -37.47 -52.29 -22.40
CA ASP A 36 -36.95 -53.50 -23.01
C ASP A 36 -36.46 -53.50 -24.48
N LEU A 37 -35.30 -54.13 -24.77
CA LEU A 37 -35.10 -55.45 -25.34
C LEU A 37 -33.63 -55.63 -25.82
N LEU A 38 -33.00 -56.66 -25.26
CA LEU A 38 -32.13 -57.69 -25.82
C LEU A 38 -31.16 -57.31 -26.96
N THR A 39 -29.90 -57.73 -27.04
CA THR A 39 -29.15 -58.98 -26.75
C THR A 39 -27.65 -58.76 -26.95
N ASP A 40 -26.90 -59.35 -26.06
CA ASP A 40 -25.70 -60.14 -26.21
C ASP A 40 -24.45 -59.74 -27.00
N CYS A 41 -23.37 -60.07 -26.32
CA CYS A 41 -22.07 -60.67 -26.73
C CYS A 41 -20.82 -59.77 -26.75
N SER A 42 -19.97 -60.14 -25.84
CA SER A 42 -18.51 -59.80 -25.65
C SER A 42 -17.60 -60.52 -26.71
N PRO A 43 -16.32 -60.60 -26.49
CA PRO A 43 -15.28 -59.80 -27.11
C PRO A 43 -14.41 -60.65 -28.08
N ILE A 44 -13.39 -60.03 -28.76
CA ILE A 44 -12.14 -60.69 -29.18
C ILE A 44 -11.21 -59.71 -29.97
N SER A 45 -10.04 -59.58 -29.47
CA SER A 45 -8.67 -59.55 -29.99
C SER A 45 -8.33 -59.26 -31.48
N SER A 46 -7.31 -58.38 -31.57
CA SER A 46 -6.09 -58.52 -32.43
C SER A 46 -6.20 -58.69 -33.93
N LYS A 47 -5.57 -57.88 -34.68
CA LYS A 47 -4.39 -58.08 -35.55
C LYS A 47 -4.31 -57.04 -36.69
N SER A 48 -3.06 -56.57 -36.83
CA SER A 48 -2.39 -56.02 -38.00
C SER A 48 -2.88 -56.46 -39.39
N VAL A 49 -2.72 -55.63 -40.42
CA VAL A 49 -2.06 -55.94 -41.71
C VAL A 49 -1.91 -54.64 -42.55
N ASP A 50 -0.76 -54.60 -43.20
CA ASP A 50 -0.13 -53.58 -44.06
C ASP A 50 -0.78 -53.33 -45.42
N ILE A 51 -0.02 -52.50 -46.19
CA ILE A 51 0.09 -52.27 -47.65
C ILE A 51 -0.67 -50.97 -48.07
N GLY A 52 -0.06 -50.00 -48.69
CA GLY A 52 1.22 -49.76 -49.34
C GLY A 52 1.07 -48.58 -50.32
N ALA A 53 2.14 -47.87 -50.50
CA ALA A 53 2.65 -47.10 -51.69
C ALA A 53 1.71 -46.17 -52.44
N ASP A 54 2.08 -45.04 -52.85
CA ASP A 54 3.28 -44.45 -53.45
C ASP A 54 3.23 -42.96 -53.60
N ALA A 55 4.35 -42.33 -53.55
CA ALA A 55 5.16 -41.47 -54.40
C ALA A 55 5.11 -39.97 -54.21
N THR A 56 6.27 -39.46 -53.83
CA THR A 56 7.12 -38.34 -54.35
C THR A 56 6.58 -36.93 -54.25
N GLU A 57 7.33 -35.92 -53.86
CA GLU A 57 8.70 -35.45 -54.00
C GLU A 57 9.08 -34.42 -52.92
N ARG A 58 10.23 -34.55 -52.27
CA ARG A 58 11.43 -33.71 -52.10
C ARG A 58 11.21 -32.21 -51.91
N CYS A 59 11.86 -31.52 -50.99
CA CYS A 59 13.27 -31.48 -50.53
C CYS A 59 13.38 -30.76 -49.18
N ASP A 60 14.19 -31.21 -48.39
CA ASP A 60 15.47 -30.95 -47.75
C ASP A 60 15.43 -30.22 -46.41
N SER A 61 15.74 -31.07 -45.45
CA SER A 61 16.21 -30.75 -44.09
C SER A 61 17.76 -30.57 -44.10
N PRO A 62 18.43 -30.29 -42.95
CA PRO A 62 18.54 -31.31 -41.93
C PRO A 62 18.50 -30.87 -40.44
N LEU A 63 18.15 -31.85 -39.67
CA LEU A 63 18.15 -31.99 -38.24
C LEU A 63 19.47 -32.51 -37.67
N LEU A 64 19.66 -32.20 -36.35
CA LEU A 64 20.09 -33.14 -35.28
C LEU A 64 21.56 -33.13 -34.87
N PRO A 65 21.91 -33.69 -33.70
CA PRO A 65 21.13 -34.22 -32.57
C PRO A 65 21.62 -33.83 -31.15
N CYS A 66 20.83 -34.20 -30.22
CA CYS A 66 21.06 -34.35 -28.78
C CYS A 66 22.13 -35.40 -28.47
N ASN A 67 23.01 -35.22 -27.48
CA ASN A 67 23.57 -36.28 -26.66
C ASN A 67 23.90 -35.81 -25.24
N GLN A 68 23.47 -36.62 -24.33
CA GLN A 68 23.85 -36.72 -22.91
C GLN A 68 25.32 -37.09 -22.76
N VAL A 69 26.02 -36.54 -21.78
CA VAL A 69 27.13 -37.21 -21.12
C VAL A 69 27.17 -36.84 -19.64
N GLU A 70 27.39 -37.84 -18.87
CA GLU A 70 27.45 -38.01 -17.44
C GLU A 70 28.62 -37.31 -16.76
N PHE A 71 28.38 -37.08 -15.47
CA PHE A 71 29.39 -36.72 -14.45
C PHE A 71 30.46 -37.79 -14.26
N ARG A 72 31.72 -37.38 -14.15
CA ARG A 72 32.70 -37.99 -13.21
C ARG A 72 33.76 -36.99 -12.81
N SER A 73 33.94 -36.89 -11.50
CA SER A 73 35.03 -36.29 -10.75
C SER A 73 36.38 -36.94 -11.07
N ILE A 74 37.47 -36.20 -10.97
CA ILE A 74 38.77 -36.65 -10.36
C ILE A 74 39.68 -35.41 -10.25
N CYS A 75 40.41 -35.36 -9.12
CA CYS A 75 41.38 -34.38 -8.69
C CYS A 75 42.74 -34.50 -9.40
N ASP A 76 43.52 -33.47 -9.17
CA ASP A 76 44.97 -33.35 -9.00
C ASP A 76 45.87 -33.02 -10.19
N SER A 77 46.61 -31.97 -9.94
CA SER A 77 48.05 -31.72 -10.07
C SER A 77 48.68 -31.41 -11.46
N ASP A 78 49.37 -30.32 -11.38
CA ASP A 78 50.72 -29.98 -11.92
C ASP A 78 50.95 -29.56 -13.40
N ASN A 79 51.37 -28.33 -13.46
CA ASN A 79 52.54 -27.78 -14.18
C ASN A 79 52.70 -27.89 -15.74
N ASN A 80 53.08 -26.71 -16.18
CA ASN A 80 54.04 -26.38 -17.25
C ASN A 80 53.57 -25.99 -18.66
N ASN A 81 53.87 -24.69 -18.90
CA ASN A 81 54.53 -24.12 -20.07
C ASN A 81 54.11 -24.55 -21.50
N SER A 82 53.60 -23.60 -22.26
CA SER A 82 54.36 -23.10 -23.42
C SER A 82 53.60 -21.99 -24.18
N SER A 83 54.35 -20.98 -24.45
CA SER A 83 54.21 -19.83 -25.31
C SER A 83 53.53 -20.03 -26.67
N PHE A 84 52.75 -19.03 -27.09
CA PHE A 84 52.82 -18.48 -28.44
C PHE A 84 52.35 -17.00 -28.41
N ASP A 85 53.27 -16.14 -28.81
CA ASP A 85 53.17 -14.71 -29.05
C ASP A 85 52.35 -14.41 -30.31
N VAL A 86 51.61 -13.32 -30.34
CA VAL A 86 51.59 -12.28 -31.36
C VAL A 86 50.99 -11.01 -30.78
N PRO A 87 51.49 -9.80 -31.09
CA PRO A 87 51.38 -8.57 -30.31
C PRO A 87 50.30 -7.60 -30.78
N CYS A 88 49.71 -6.90 -29.87
CA CYS A 88 49.12 -5.56 -30.11
C CYS A 88 49.32 -4.66 -28.89
N SER A 89 49.94 -3.54 -29.11
CA SER A 89 50.38 -2.55 -28.18
C SER A 89 49.25 -1.90 -27.37
N PRO A 90 49.46 -1.66 -26.07
CA PRO A 90 48.60 -0.82 -25.27
C PRO A 90 49.34 0.43 -24.81
N ASP A 91 48.97 1.54 -25.34
CA ASP A 91 49.28 2.86 -24.73
C ASP A 91 48.17 3.82 -25.11
N VAL A 92 47.27 4.11 -24.18
CA VAL A 92 46.47 5.33 -24.00
C VAL A 92 45.44 5.24 -22.87
N LEU A 93 45.25 4.10 -22.13
CA LEU A 93 44.17 3.96 -21.14
C LEU A 93 44.62 3.77 -19.65
N GLN A 94 45.91 4.03 -19.33
CA GLN A 94 46.41 3.83 -17.97
C GLN A 94 46.55 5.09 -17.10
N SER A 95 46.25 6.29 -17.59
CA SER A 95 46.40 7.51 -16.77
C SER A 95 45.14 8.03 -16.08
N SER A 96 43.95 7.61 -16.49
CA SER A 96 42.71 8.05 -15.83
C SER A 96 42.21 7.11 -14.72
N VAL A 97 42.57 5.84 -14.77
CA VAL A 97 42.10 4.85 -13.79
C VAL A 97 42.92 4.88 -12.47
N LYS A 98 44.20 5.33 -12.56
CA LYS A 98 45.06 5.37 -11.37
C LYS A 98 44.70 6.53 -10.43
N SER A 99 44.22 7.67 -10.95
CA SER A 99 43.80 8.81 -10.10
C SER A 99 42.47 8.59 -9.40
N GLU A 100 41.55 7.76 -9.96
CA GLU A 100 40.30 7.41 -9.31
C GLU A 100 40.48 6.34 -8.23
N TRP A 101 41.44 5.44 -8.39
CA TRP A 101 41.77 4.45 -7.36
C TRP A 101 42.53 5.04 -6.16
N GLU A 102 43.35 6.04 -6.37
CA GLU A 102 44.03 6.77 -5.28
C GLU A 102 43.07 7.63 -4.47
N SER A 103 42.06 8.25 -5.11
CA SER A 103 41.00 8.99 -4.41
C SER A 103 40.00 8.09 -3.66
N LEU A 104 39.74 6.87 -4.14
CA LEU A 104 38.90 5.90 -3.43
C LEU A 104 39.61 5.31 -2.20
N ASN A 105 40.92 5.07 -2.30
CA ASN A 105 41.69 4.57 -1.14
C ASN A 105 41.86 5.63 -0.04
N VAL A 106 41.92 6.91 -0.38
CA VAL A 106 41.93 8.01 0.61
C VAL A 106 40.57 8.14 1.32
N CYS A 107 39.47 7.90 0.62
CA CYS A 107 38.13 7.87 1.23
C CYS A 107 37.91 6.65 2.15
N THR A 108 38.37 5.46 1.75
CA THR A 108 38.29 4.25 2.61
C THR A 108 39.16 4.29 3.83
N SER A 109 40.36 4.90 3.77
CA SER A 109 41.20 5.08 4.95
C SER A 109 40.58 6.07 5.96
N LYS A 110 39.94 7.15 5.49
CA LYS A 110 39.25 8.11 6.36
C LYS A 110 37.95 7.53 6.96
N ILE A 111 37.23 6.66 6.27
CA ILE A 111 36.06 5.96 6.83
C ILE A 111 36.50 4.96 7.91
N ASN A 112 37.61 4.28 7.72
CA ASN A 112 38.13 3.38 8.75
C ASN A 112 38.64 4.15 9.99
N GLU A 113 39.28 5.33 9.82
CA GLU A 113 39.62 6.21 10.95
C GLU A 113 38.38 6.70 11.73
N ILE A 114 37.30 7.01 11.05
CA ILE A 114 36.02 7.39 11.70
C ILE A 114 35.40 6.19 12.43
N CYS A 115 35.52 4.98 11.90
CA CYS A 115 35.05 3.77 12.57
C CYS A 115 35.91 3.42 13.81
N GLU A 116 37.21 3.68 13.78
CA GLU A 116 38.09 3.50 14.93
C GLU A 116 37.81 4.55 16.02
N ILE A 117 37.58 5.80 15.67
CA ILE A 117 37.16 6.87 16.60
C ILE A 117 35.81 6.57 17.26
N ASN A 118 34.81 6.06 16.50
CA ASN A 118 33.54 5.64 17.08
C ASN A 118 33.69 4.42 18.02
N ASN A 119 34.58 3.51 17.75
CA ASN A 119 34.86 2.39 18.65
C ASN A 119 35.60 2.82 19.92
N GLU A 120 36.46 3.84 19.87
CA GLU A 120 37.08 4.44 21.04
C GLU A 120 36.09 5.23 21.90
N ILE A 121 35.15 5.91 21.30
CA ILE A 121 34.06 6.65 21.98
C ILE A 121 33.14 5.68 22.71
N THR A 122 32.72 4.57 22.06
CA THR A 122 31.89 3.53 22.70
C THR A 122 32.61 2.79 23.82
N ASN A 123 33.91 2.56 23.71
CA ASN A 123 34.69 1.96 24.79
C ASN A 123 34.88 2.91 25.98
N ASN A 124 34.97 4.23 25.75
CA ASN A 124 35.07 5.20 26.83
C ASN A 124 33.73 5.43 27.56
N GLN A 125 32.58 5.35 26.85
CA GLN A 125 31.27 5.36 27.49
C GLN A 125 31.02 4.11 28.34
N ALA A 126 31.44 2.93 27.89
CA ALA A 126 31.31 1.69 28.66
C ALA A 126 32.23 1.68 29.92
N GLN A 127 33.29 2.48 29.95
CA GLN A 127 34.17 2.61 31.14
C GLN A 127 33.62 3.65 32.12
N THR A 128 32.87 4.62 31.69
CA THR A 128 32.20 5.60 32.58
C THR A 128 30.98 5.00 33.30
N GLU A 129 30.22 4.15 32.63
CA GLU A 129 29.08 3.44 33.27
C GLU A 129 29.49 2.38 34.30
N VAL A 130 30.73 1.84 34.20
CA VAL A 130 31.27 0.90 35.19
C VAL A 130 31.86 1.58 36.42
N LEU A 131 32.07 2.92 36.41
CA LEU A 131 32.61 3.69 37.51
C LEU A 131 31.55 4.35 38.41
N GLU A 132 30.28 4.37 38.02
CA GLU A 132 29.18 4.88 38.84
C GLU A 132 28.66 3.87 39.87
N ASP A 133 29.05 2.58 39.81
CA ASP A 133 28.55 1.53 40.69
C ASP A 133 29.56 1.13 41.82
N ILE A 134 30.61 1.91 42.04
CA ILE A 134 31.57 1.69 43.16
C ILE A 134 31.55 2.86 44.14
N SER A 135 30.67 2.73 45.13
CA SER A 135 30.73 3.25 46.51
C SER A 135 31.26 4.66 46.77
N GLU A 136 30.39 5.47 47.36
CA GLU A 136 30.62 6.78 47.99
C GLU A 136 31.55 6.81 49.22
N ASP A 137 32.50 5.89 49.39
CA ASP A 137 33.44 5.94 50.50
C ASP A 137 34.86 5.58 50.08
N MET A 138 35.59 6.56 49.75
CA MET A 138 37.07 6.74 49.70
C MET A 138 37.52 7.41 48.38
N PHE A 139 37.77 8.68 48.44
CA PHE A 139 38.92 9.38 47.86
C PHE A 139 38.68 10.89 47.82
N GLN A 140 38.83 11.53 48.95
CA GLN A 140 39.32 12.92 48.98
C GLN A 140 40.83 12.84 48.92
N SER A 141 41.41 13.07 47.74
CA SER A 141 42.70 13.77 47.63
C SER A 141 43.14 13.88 46.15
N LYS A 142 43.23 15.11 45.67
CA LYS A 142 44.11 15.64 44.65
C LYS A 142 44.15 14.91 43.29
N LEU A 143 43.37 15.40 42.35
CA LEU A 143 43.76 15.48 40.95
C LEU A 143 43.61 16.91 40.48
N GLU A 144 44.68 17.44 39.92
CA GLU A 144 44.78 18.83 39.50
C GLU A 144 43.91 19.13 38.28
N GLN A 145 43.21 20.24 38.31
CA GLN A 145 42.30 20.77 37.30
C GLN A 145 42.93 21.07 35.92
N SER A 146 44.22 20.69 35.69
CA SER A 146 44.94 20.93 34.45
C SER A 146 44.69 19.90 33.33
N ASP A 147 44.34 18.65 33.68
CA ASP A 147 44.27 17.58 32.68
C ASP A 147 42.90 17.47 32.02
N ILE A 148 41.83 17.91 32.71
CA ILE A 148 40.46 17.89 32.17
C ILE A 148 40.28 18.97 31.06
N ASN A 149 40.97 20.10 31.19
CA ASN A 149 40.91 21.15 30.17
C ASN A 149 41.70 20.83 28.90
N HIS A 150 42.64 19.89 28.91
CA HIS A 150 43.40 19.50 27.72
C HIS A 150 42.68 18.46 26.87
N VAL A 151 41.92 17.54 27.50
CA VAL A 151 41.09 16.54 26.79
C VAL A 151 39.90 17.21 26.11
N ASP A 152 39.25 18.16 26.79
CA ASP A 152 38.11 18.89 26.29
C ASP A 152 38.47 19.77 25.07
N LYS A 153 39.62 20.39 25.04
CA LYS A 153 40.06 21.23 23.93
C LYS A 153 40.40 20.42 22.67
N SER A 154 41.08 19.26 22.83
CA SER A 154 41.36 18.36 21.70
C SER A 154 40.11 17.71 21.12
N PHE A 155 39.10 17.50 21.95
CA PHE A 155 37.80 16.97 21.52
C PHE A 155 36.96 18.02 20.81
N LYS A 156 36.95 19.25 21.29
CA LYS A 156 36.31 20.38 20.68
C LYS A 156 36.90 20.70 19.30
N ASP A 157 38.23 20.76 19.18
CA ASP A 157 38.93 21.02 17.91
C ASP A 157 38.66 19.90 16.86
N LYS A 158 38.46 18.65 17.27
CA LYS A 158 38.12 17.54 16.38
C LYS A 158 36.66 17.61 15.91
N ILE A 159 35.75 18.08 16.75
CA ILE A 159 34.34 18.29 16.40
C ILE A 159 34.23 19.50 15.46
N GLU A 160 34.92 20.61 15.70
CA GLU A 160 34.92 21.75 14.80
C GLU A 160 35.47 21.39 13.41
N GLN A 161 36.57 20.61 13.32
CA GLN A 161 37.09 20.12 12.03
C GLN A 161 36.09 19.21 11.30
N SER A 162 35.31 18.40 12.02
CA SER A 162 34.28 17.56 11.41
C SER A 162 33.09 18.40 10.91
N PHE A 163 32.75 19.47 11.61
CA PHE A 163 31.72 20.43 11.21
C PHE A 163 32.12 21.24 9.97
N ASP A 164 33.39 21.65 9.89
CA ASP A 164 33.92 22.37 8.73
C ASP A 164 33.89 21.49 7.47
N ILE A 165 34.17 20.20 7.58
CA ILE A 165 34.09 19.26 6.46
C ILE A 165 32.63 19.06 6.00
N VAL A 166 31.68 19.00 6.92
CA VAL A 166 30.25 18.91 6.62
C VAL A 166 29.74 20.21 6.00
N ASN A 167 30.10 21.35 6.56
CA ASN A 167 29.70 22.66 6.04
C ASN A 167 30.34 22.94 4.67
N GLN A 168 31.58 22.53 4.42
CA GLN A 168 32.24 22.60 3.14
C GLN A 168 31.61 21.70 2.09
N SER A 169 31.12 20.52 2.50
CA SER A 169 30.36 19.62 1.65
C SER A 169 28.96 20.17 1.32
N ILE A 170 28.32 20.85 2.25
CA ILE A 170 27.04 21.52 2.07
C ILE A 170 27.19 22.78 1.20
N SER A 171 28.21 23.59 1.42
CA SER A 171 28.46 24.78 0.60
C SER A 171 28.84 24.42 -0.84
N ASN A 172 29.59 23.35 -1.06
CA ASN A 172 29.88 22.83 -2.40
C ASN A 172 28.62 22.33 -3.12
N LEU A 173 27.65 21.74 -2.39
CA LEU A 173 26.36 21.36 -2.93
C LEU A 173 25.47 22.57 -3.26
N ASP A 174 25.49 23.61 -2.41
CA ASP A 174 24.76 24.87 -2.66
C ASP A 174 25.39 25.66 -3.82
N GLU A 175 26.72 25.61 -3.97
CA GLU A 175 27.43 26.27 -5.08
C GLU A 175 27.21 25.54 -6.41
N VAL A 176 27.15 24.19 -6.40
CA VAL A 176 26.76 23.38 -7.57
C VAL A 176 25.29 23.61 -7.94
N MET A 177 24.44 23.88 -6.96
CA MET A 177 23.02 24.20 -7.22
C MET A 177 22.83 25.65 -7.71
N LYS A 178 23.60 26.61 -7.20
CA LYS A 178 23.60 28.04 -7.63
C LYS A 178 24.23 28.24 -9.02
N ASN A 179 25.36 27.61 -9.29
CA ASN A 179 26.03 27.68 -10.62
C ASN A 179 25.24 27.04 -11.74
N LYS A 180 24.25 26.20 -11.46
CA LYS A 180 23.34 25.62 -12.46
C LYS A 180 22.06 26.43 -12.67
N SER A 181 21.59 27.21 -11.71
CA SER A 181 20.51 28.16 -11.96
C SER A 181 20.91 29.27 -12.97
N SER A 182 22.17 29.68 -12.96
CA SER A 182 22.69 30.67 -13.94
C SER A 182 22.94 30.10 -15.35
N MET A 183 23.04 28.77 -15.52
CA MET A 183 23.13 28.12 -16.82
C MET A 183 21.78 27.83 -17.49
N PHE A 184 20.68 28.00 -16.79
CA PHE A 184 19.33 27.79 -17.33
C PHE A 184 18.74 29.04 -17.99
N GLU A 185 19.37 30.23 -17.85
CA GLU A 185 18.87 31.47 -18.44
C GLU A 185 19.25 31.65 -19.94
N THR A 186 20.03 30.76 -20.54
CA THR A 186 20.52 30.98 -21.91
C THR A 186 20.02 29.99 -22.96
N ARG A 187 18.97 29.17 -22.67
CA ARG A 187 18.44 28.26 -23.72
C ARG A 187 16.95 27.93 -23.59
N ASP A 188 16.09 28.94 -23.49
CA ASP A 188 14.68 28.80 -23.82
C ASP A 188 14.15 30.10 -24.46
N SER A 189 14.58 30.36 -25.68
CA SER A 189 13.97 31.37 -26.55
C SER A 189 12.65 30.88 -27.13
N PHE A 190 11.74 30.40 -26.28
CA PHE A 190 10.35 30.12 -26.68
C PHE A 190 9.40 30.19 -25.47
N LEU A 191 9.48 31.31 -24.75
CA LEU A 191 8.41 31.71 -23.83
C LEU A 191 8.33 33.24 -23.79
N LEU A 192 7.63 33.78 -24.76
CA LEU A 192 6.59 34.76 -24.56
C LEU A 192 6.92 36.18 -24.20
N ASP A 193 6.58 37.01 -25.15
CA ASP A 193 5.87 38.29 -24.97
C ASP A 193 5.07 38.36 -23.67
N ILE A 194 5.72 38.68 -22.60
CA ILE A 194 5.15 39.38 -21.47
C ILE A 194 6.10 40.53 -21.16
N LYS A 195 5.58 41.71 -21.44
CA LYS A 195 6.22 43.00 -21.40
C LYS A 195 7.17 43.22 -20.22
N GLU A 196 8.33 43.73 -20.57
CA GLU A 196 9.47 44.09 -19.71
C GLU A 196 9.22 45.15 -18.63
N ASP A 197 8.01 45.62 -18.43
CA ASP A 197 7.72 46.75 -17.54
C ASP A 197 7.53 46.41 -16.04
N ALA A 198 7.77 45.16 -15.62
CA ALA A 198 7.54 44.74 -14.22
C ALA A 198 8.77 44.25 -13.44
N ILE A 199 9.96 44.19 -14.05
CA ILE A 199 11.13 43.53 -13.42
C ILE A 199 12.17 44.51 -12.85
N GLU A 200 12.09 45.78 -13.16
CA GLU A 200 13.15 46.78 -12.74
C GLU A 200 13.02 47.31 -11.31
N LYS A 201 12.14 46.80 -10.45
CA LYS A 201 11.94 47.36 -9.10
C LYS A 201 12.35 46.49 -7.91
N PHE A 202 13.07 45.40 -8.10
CA PHE A 202 13.45 44.50 -6.99
C PHE A 202 14.93 44.08 -6.96
N VAL A 203 15.86 44.98 -7.21
CA VAL A 203 17.28 44.74 -6.84
C VAL A 203 17.85 45.99 -6.21
N HIS A 204 17.90 46.05 -4.88
CA HIS A 204 18.99 46.58 -4.09
C HIS A 204 18.87 46.25 -2.62
N PRO A 205 19.90 45.70 -1.98
CA PRO A 205 19.92 45.44 -0.53
C PRO A 205 20.68 46.56 0.18
N ASN A 206 20.38 46.71 1.44
CA ASN A 206 20.97 47.53 2.52
C ASN A 206 20.38 48.90 2.77
N GLN A 207 19.52 48.91 3.77
CA GLN A 207 19.64 49.89 4.87
C GLN A 207 18.95 49.36 6.14
N VAL A 208 19.75 49.24 7.18
CA VAL A 208 19.39 48.99 8.57
C VAL A 208 18.63 50.18 9.11
N VAL A 209 17.43 50.00 9.62
CA VAL A 209 16.85 50.86 10.69
C VAL A 209 16.01 49.99 11.62
N GLN A 210 16.40 49.97 12.88
CA GLN A 210 15.59 49.56 14.01
C GLN A 210 14.37 50.48 14.13
N GLU A 211 13.19 49.93 14.37
CA GLU A 211 12.30 50.37 15.42
C GLU A 211 10.94 49.65 15.44
N SER A 212 10.55 49.32 16.68
CA SER A 212 9.19 49.25 17.25
C SER A 212 8.20 48.18 16.72
N LYS A 213 7.97 47.21 17.62
CA LYS A 213 6.78 46.37 17.71
C LYS A 213 5.49 47.17 17.66
N LYS A 214 4.69 47.02 16.62
CA LYS A 214 3.24 47.18 16.64
C LYS A 214 2.58 46.04 15.90
N LYS A 215 1.69 45.33 16.60
CA LYS A 215 0.75 44.39 16.03
C LYS A 215 -0.11 45.10 15.00
N GLU A 216 0.08 44.86 13.74
CA GLU A 216 -0.92 45.12 12.71
C GLU A 216 -1.26 43.80 12.03
N THR A 217 -2.49 43.37 12.22
CA THR A 217 -3.17 42.38 11.39
C THR A 217 -3.18 42.88 9.96
N ALA A 218 -2.26 42.40 9.15
CA ALA A 218 -2.24 42.68 7.72
C ALA A 218 -3.46 42.03 7.08
N VAL A 219 -4.43 42.85 6.72
CA VAL A 219 -5.46 42.51 5.75
C VAL A 219 -4.74 42.29 4.42
N VAL A 220 -4.55 41.01 4.09
CA VAL A 220 -3.98 40.60 2.79
C VAL A 220 -4.96 41.03 1.71
N ASN A 221 -4.53 41.92 0.84
CA ASN A 221 -5.28 42.39 -0.32
C ASN A 221 -5.77 41.17 -1.14
N ALA A 222 -7.09 40.96 -1.21
CA ALA A 222 -7.77 39.83 -1.83
C ALA A 222 -7.52 39.72 -3.35
N ASN A 223 -6.91 40.72 -3.99
CA ASN A 223 -6.78 40.82 -5.42
C ASN A 223 -5.51 40.14 -6.01
N ASN A 224 -4.59 39.60 -5.18
CA ASN A 224 -3.32 39.06 -5.65
C ASN A 224 -3.07 37.61 -5.26
N THR A 225 -4.10 36.82 -4.97
CA THR A 225 -3.97 35.41 -4.60
C THR A 225 -4.84 34.52 -5.48
N PHE A 226 -4.32 33.34 -5.81
CA PHE A 226 -5.07 32.30 -6.51
C PHE A 226 -5.73 31.37 -5.48
N TYR A 227 -6.99 31.59 -5.17
CA TYR A 227 -7.72 30.83 -4.13
C TYR A 227 -6.97 30.79 -2.78
N GLY A 228 -6.34 31.91 -2.39
CA GLY A 228 -5.55 31.97 -1.15
C GLY A 228 -4.14 31.36 -1.26
N LEU A 229 -3.70 30.97 -2.44
CA LEU A 229 -2.35 30.48 -2.73
C LEU A 229 -1.51 31.55 -3.45
N PRO A 230 -0.17 31.49 -3.41
CA PRO A 230 0.69 32.33 -4.23
C PRO A 230 0.35 32.22 -5.71
N LEU A 231 0.52 33.31 -6.49
CA LEU A 231 0.19 33.31 -7.92
C LEU A 231 0.96 32.27 -8.73
N ILE A 232 2.16 31.91 -8.32
CA ILE A 232 2.95 30.82 -8.91
C ILE A 232 2.14 29.52 -8.97
N ALA A 233 1.31 29.24 -7.96
CA ALA A 233 0.46 28.05 -7.94
C ALA A 233 -0.49 28.00 -9.14
N LYS A 234 -1.04 29.14 -9.62
CA LYS A 234 -1.88 29.20 -10.79
C LYS A 234 -1.16 28.68 -12.04
N GLY A 235 0.11 29.12 -12.22
CA GLY A 235 0.96 28.64 -13.31
C GLY A 235 1.20 27.14 -13.24
N LEU A 236 1.45 26.61 -12.04
CA LEU A 236 1.67 25.17 -11.82
C LEU A 236 0.42 24.35 -12.12
N PHE A 237 -0.78 24.78 -11.68
CA PHE A 237 -2.04 24.11 -12.02
C PHE A 237 -2.29 24.12 -13.54
N LYS A 238 -2.00 25.23 -14.24
CA LYS A 238 -2.12 25.30 -15.68
C LYS A 238 -1.13 24.35 -16.37
N THR A 239 0.16 24.43 -16.03
CA THR A 239 1.22 23.68 -16.72
C THR A 239 1.15 22.17 -16.45
N TYR A 240 0.98 21.74 -15.19
CA TYR A 240 1.06 20.33 -14.81
C TYR A 240 -0.28 19.61 -14.78
N ARG A 241 -1.39 20.33 -14.61
CA ARG A 241 -2.74 19.76 -14.49
C ARG A 241 -3.66 20.16 -15.64
N ASN A 242 -3.26 21.10 -16.48
CA ASN A 242 -4.10 21.73 -17.53
C ASN A 242 -5.40 22.31 -16.96
N ILE A 243 -5.32 22.93 -15.76
CA ILE A 243 -6.44 23.55 -15.07
C ILE A 243 -6.24 25.07 -15.08
N GLU A 244 -7.10 25.77 -15.79
CA GLU A 244 -7.09 27.24 -15.86
C GLU A 244 -8.09 27.86 -14.89
N LYS A 245 -9.26 27.22 -14.72
CA LYS A 245 -10.34 27.63 -13.85
C LYS A 245 -10.89 26.42 -13.10
N PHE A 246 -11.28 26.62 -11.86
CA PHE A 246 -11.95 25.61 -11.08
C PHE A 246 -13.41 25.47 -11.48
N TYR A 247 -14.02 24.33 -11.15
CA TYR A 247 -15.45 24.17 -11.30
C TYR A 247 -16.20 25.03 -10.28
N GLU A 248 -17.38 25.49 -10.61
CA GLU A 248 -18.20 26.36 -9.78
C GLU A 248 -18.40 25.81 -8.37
N TRP A 249 -18.70 24.52 -8.23
CA TRP A 249 -18.84 23.87 -6.95
C TRP A 249 -17.53 23.84 -6.12
N GLN A 250 -16.36 23.79 -6.78
CA GLN A 250 -15.05 23.82 -6.11
C GLN A 250 -14.78 25.21 -5.53
N GLU A 251 -15.13 26.25 -6.28
CA GLU A 251 -15.04 27.63 -5.83
C GLU A 251 -16.01 27.87 -4.67
N GLU A 252 -17.25 27.40 -4.79
CA GLU A 252 -18.25 27.45 -3.72
C GLU A 252 -17.74 26.74 -2.45
N CYS A 253 -17.25 25.52 -2.58
CA CYS A 253 -16.73 24.74 -1.46
C CYS A 253 -15.52 25.42 -0.77
N LEU A 254 -14.58 25.97 -1.54
CA LEU A 254 -13.41 26.67 -1.00
C LEU A 254 -13.76 28.01 -0.33
N ASN A 255 -14.92 28.57 -0.60
CA ASN A 255 -15.41 29.82 -0.04
C ASN A 255 -16.41 29.63 1.12
N LEU A 256 -16.70 28.37 1.50
CA LEU A 256 -17.56 28.10 2.66
C LEU A 256 -17.01 28.76 3.94
N GLU A 257 -17.95 29.16 4.81
CA GLU A 257 -17.62 29.69 6.12
C GLU A 257 -16.83 28.67 6.96
N SER A 258 -17.22 27.40 6.92
CA SER A 258 -16.50 26.30 7.58
C SER A 258 -15.03 26.20 7.16
N VAL A 259 -14.70 26.49 5.90
CA VAL A 259 -13.32 26.54 5.42
C VAL A 259 -12.59 27.77 5.95
N ARG A 260 -13.26 28.93 6.01
CA ARG A 260 -12.67 30.18 6.53
C ARG A 260 -12.42 30.11 8.03
N GLU A 261 -13.37 29.57 8.78
CA GLU A 261 -13.30 29.38 10.24
C GLU A 261 -12.58 28.10 10.66
N ARG A 262 -12.13 27.28 9.70
CA ARG A 262 -11.45 26.01 9.95
C ARG A 262 -12.29 25.01 10.75
N ARG A 263 -13.60 25.05 10.60
CA ARG A 263 -14.46 24.00 11.12
C ARG A 263 -14.28 22.72 10.27
N ASN A 264 -14.53 21.57 10.86
CA ASN A 264 -14.47 20.31 10.14
C ASN A 264 -15.50 20.32 9.00
N LEU A 265 -15.14 19.69 7.87
CA LEU A 265 -15.95 19.69 6.67
C LEU A 265 -16.01 18.29 6.04
N ILE A 266 -17.21 17.88 5.65
CA ILE A 266 -17.38 16.72 4.77
C ILE A 266 -17.99 17.21 3.45
N TYR A 267 -17.30 16.94 2.34
CA TYR A 267 -17.89 17.18 1.04
C TYR A 267 -18.09 15.87 0.27
N ALA A 268 -19.33 15.68 -0.20
CA ALA A 268 -19.78 14.47 -0.86
C ALA A 268 -20.23 14.77 -2.30
N LEU A 269 -19.52 14.16 -3.26
CA LEU A 269 -19.82 14.27 -4.69
C LEU A 269 -19.62 12.92 -5.38
N PRO A 270 -20.26 12.69 -6.53
CA PRO A 270 -20.03 11.49 -7.34
C PRO A 270 -18.55 11.29 -7.66
N THR A 271 -18.19 10.06 -8.01
CA THR A 271 -16.86 9.76 -8.54
C THR A 271 -16.58 10.56 -9.81
N SER A 272 -15.33 10.92 -10.06
CA SER A 272 -14.89 11.79 -11.18
C SER A 272 -15.33 13.26 -11.08
N GLY A 273 -15.95 13.70 -10.00
CA GLY A 273 -16.37 15.10 -9.80
C GLY A 273 -15.22 16.09 -9.51
N GLY A 274 -13.97 15.64 -9.38
CA GLY A 274 -12.82 16.54 -9.11
C GLY A 274 -12.60 16.85 -7.63
N LYS A 275 -13.06 16.00 -6.71
CA LYS A 275 -12.96 16.17 -5.24
C LYS A 275 -11.54 16.48 -4.74
N THR A 276 -10.55 15.77 -5.23
CA THR A 276 -9.17 15.83 -4.75
C THR A 276 -8.54 17.23 -4.89
N LEU A 277 -8.98 18.02 -5.89
CA LEU A 277 -8.42 19.35 -6.12
C LEU A 277 -8.69 20.30 -4.94
N VAL A 278 -9.89 20.25 -4.37
CA VAL A 278 -10.26 21.06 -3.18
C VAL A 278 -9.35 20.66 -2.01
N ALA A 279 -9.16 19.36 -1.76
CA ALA A 279 -8.26 18.87 -0.72
C ALA A 279 -6.81 19.33 -0.93
N GLU A 280 -6.29 19.25 -2.17
CA GLU A 280 -4.94 19.71 -2.52
C GLU A 280 -4.77 21.22 -2.23
N VAL A 281 -5.76 22.04 -2.58
CA VAL A 281 -5.73 23.48 -2.29
C VAL A 281 -5.72 23.75 -0.78
N LEU A 282 -6.55 23.03 -0.01
CA LEU A 282 -6.60 23.19 1.44
C LEU A 282 -5.27 22.78 2.10
N MET A 283 -4.67 21.68 1.68
CA MET A 283 -3.36 21.25 2.18
C MET A 283 -2.26 22.24 1.82
N LEU A 284 -2.27 22.78 0.60
CA LEU A 284 -1.30 23.80 0.19
C LEU A 284 -1.47 25.10 0.99
N ARG A 285 -2.72 25.52 1.28
CA ARG A 285 -2.97 26.67 2.16
C ARG A 285 -2.40 26.44 3.57
N GLU A 286 -2.55 25.24 4.10
CA GLU A 286 -2.07 24.92 5.45
C GLU A 286 -0.54 24.96 5.52
N VAL A 287 0.14 24.33 4.54
CA VAL A 287 1.60 24.25 4.52
C VAL A 287 2.26 25.61 4.17
N LEU A 288 1.74 26.33 3.18
CA LEU A 288 2.34 27.58 2.69
C LEU A 288 2.00 28.80 3.54
N ASN A 289 0.73 28.94 3.93
CA ASN A 289 0.26 30.14 4.62
C ASN A 289 0.34 30.02 6.15
N ARG A 290 -0.09 28.88 6.70
CA ARG A 290 -0.13 28.68 8.15
C ARG A 290 1.14 28.08 8.73
N LYS A 291 2.01 27.56 7.88
CA LYS A 291 3.27 26.92 8.29
C LYS A 291 3.03 25.77 9.27
N LYS A 292 1.95 24.99 9.06
CA LYS A 292 1.67 23.73 9.75
C LYS A 292 1.69 22.56 8.76
N ASN A 293 1.95 21.36 9.24
CA ASN A 293 1.93 20.15 8.44
C ASN A 293 0.50 19.73 8.11
N ALA A 294 0.31 19.06 6.98
CA ALA A 294 -0.95 18.44 6.61
C ALA A 294 -0.80 16.92 6.50
N LEU A 295 -1.81 16.16 6.95
CA LEU A 295 -1.85 14.71 6.83
C LEU A 295 -2.95 14.30 5.84
N PHE A 296 -2.58 13.61 4.77
CA PHE A 296 -3.49 13.09 3.75
C PHE A 296 -3.63 11.57 3.88
N ILE A 297 -4.79 11.12 4.29
CA ILE A 297 -5.10 9.71 4.52
C ILE A 297 -5.80 9.14 3.30
N LEU A 298 -5.22 8.08 2.75
CA LEU A 298 -5.66 7.42 1.53
C LEU A 298 -5.85 5.91 1.75
N PRO A 299 -6.78 5.26 1.03
CA PRO A 299 -7.08 3.86 1.28
C PRO A 299 -6.02 2.88 0.78
N PHE A 300 -5.28 3.20 -0.29
CA PHE A 300 -4.41 2.23 -0.97
C PHE A 300 -3.02 2.79 -1.27
N VAL A 301 -1.99 1.95 -1.15
CA VAL A 301 -0.59 2.29 -1.44
C VAL A 301 -0.42 2.86 -2.86
N ALA A 302 -1.11 2.31 -3.86
CA ALA A 302 -1.01 2.79 -5.23
C ALA A 302 -1.50 4.25 -5.38
N ILE A 303 -2.57 4.62 -4.66
CA ILE A 303 -3.09 5.99 -4.67
C ILE A 303 -2.12 6.92 -3.92
N VAL A 304 -1.54 6.47 -2.79
CA VAL A 304 -0.50 7.23 -2.08
C VAL A 304 0.64 7.58 -3.03
N GLN A 305 1.19 6.61 -3.74
CA GLN A 305 2.28 6.81 -4.69
C GLN A 305 1.89 7.73 -5.87
N GLU A 306 0.65 7.61 -6.38
CA GLU A 306 0.14 8.51 -7.41
C GLU A 306 0.07 9.96 -6.89
N LYS A 307 -0.38 10.17 -5.66
CA LYS A 307 -0.49 11.51 -5.06
C LYS A 307 0.87 12.14 -4.75
N ILE A 308 1.83 11.34 -4.29
CA ILE A 308 3.20 11.81 -4.10
C ILE A 308 3.78 12.31 -5.43
N TRP A 309 3.65 11.52 -6.49
CA TRP A 309 4.09 11.94 -7.82
C TRP A 309 3.44 13.23 -8.28
N ALA A 310 2.12 13.32 -8.09
CA ALA A 310 1.35 14.48 -8.50
C ALA A 310 1.69 15.75 -7.72
N LEU A 311 2.04 15.62 -6.44
CA LEU A 311 2.39 16.76 -5.57
C LEU A 311 3.89 17.10 -5.59
N SER A 312 4.77 16.18 -5.96
CA SER A 312 6.23 16.43 -5.99
C SER A 312 6.61 17.60 -6.90
N THR A 313 5.91 17.80 -8.01
CA THR A 313 6.15 18.94 -8.92
C THR A 313 5.81 20.27 -8.25
N PHE A 314 4.74 20.32 -7.45
CA PHE A 314 4.37 21.51 -6.68
C PHE A 314 5.32 21.71 -5.49
N ALA A 315 5.72 20.65 -4.83
CA ALA A 315 6.58 20.68 -3.65
C ALA A 315 7.96 21.27 -3.95
N VAL A 316 8.56 20.88 -5.10
CA VAL A 316 9.85 21.43 -5.55
C VAL A 316 9.75 22.92 -5.83
N GLN A 317 8.67 23.39 -6.46
CA GLN A 317 8.50 24.79 -6.87
C GLN A 317 8.01 25.71 -5.74
N LEU A 318 7.27 25.16 -4.79
CA LEU A 318 6.68 25.91 -3.67
C LEU A 318 7.42 25.66 -2.34
N GLU A 319 8.56 24.96 -2.38
CA GLU A 319 9.50 24.77 -1.28
C GLU A 319 8.91 24.10 -0.03
N PHE A 320 8.06 23.10 -0.16
CA PHE A 320 7.59 22.26 0.93
C PHE A 320 7.98 20.78 0.70
N LEU A 321 7.78 19.92 1.68
CA LEU A 321 8.11 18.50 1.60
C LEU A 321 6.85 17.65 1.39
N VAL A 322 7.01 16.53 0.66
CA VAL A 322 5.98 15.48 0.53
C VAL A 322 6.59 14.17 0.99
N GLU A 323 6.08 13.62 2.06
CA GLU A 323 6.63 12.43 2.70
C GLU A 323 5.68 11.22 2.55
N GLU A 324 6.23 10.05 2.15
CA GLU A 324 5.49 8.80 1.92
C GLU A 324 5.39 7.95 3.18
N TYR A 325 4.16 7.67 3.64
CA TYR A 325 3.86 6.75 4.74
C TYR A 325 2.98 5.60 4.23
N ALA A 326 3.58 4.70 3.45
CA ALA A 326 2.86 3.57 2.85
C ALA A 326 3.78 2.35 2.72
N ALA A 327 3.22 1.16 2.84
CA ALA A 327 3.97 -0.10 2.82
C ALA A 327 5.16 -0.07 3.81
N GLY A 328 6.37 -0.37 3.35
CA GLY A 328 7.59 -0.31 4.15
C GLY A 328 8.22 1.08 4.30
N LYS A 329 7.67 2.12 3.64
CA LYS A 329 8.23 3.48 3.68
C LYS A 329 7.65 4.33 4.80
N GLY A 330 8.36 5.41 5.11
CA GLY A 330 8.02 6.39 6.14
C GLY A 330 8.57 6.02 7.51
N HIS A 331 9.48 6.87 8.01
CA HIS A 331 10.02 6.74 9.36
C HIS A 331 9.00 7.23 10.39
N ILE A 332 8.68 6.43 11.38
CA ILE A 332 7.76 6.76 12.49
C ILE A 332 8.53 6.60 13.80
N PRO A 333 8.63 7.67 14.60
CA PRO A 333 8.06 9.02 14.45
C PRO A 333 8.66 9.82 13.29
N PRO A 334 7.90 10.79 12.71
CA PRO A 334 8.42 11.66 11.66
C PRO A 334 9.52 12.57 12.23
N LYS A 335 10.57 12.81 11.44
CA LYS A 335 11.65 13.73 11.82
C LYS A 335 11.09 15.15 12.06
N LYS A 336 11.60 15.84 13.08
CA LYS A 336 11.21 17.22 13.37
C LYS A 336 11.73 18.13 12.26
N ARG A 337 10.87 18.89 11.61
CA ARG A 337 11.23 19.84 10.57
C ARG A 337 11.19 21.26 11.12
N ARG A 338 12.28 21.98 10.99
CA ARG A 338 12.38 23.36 11.50
C ARG A 338 12.23 24.42 10.41
N ARG A 339 12.60 24.07 9.17
CA ARG A 339 12.66 25.03 8.05
C ARG A 339 11.52 24.87 7.06
N LYS A 340 11.12 23.63 6.74
CA LYS A 340 10.10 23.31 5.73
C LYS A 340 8.99 22.49 6.34
N ASN A 341 7.77 22.82 6.01
CA ASN A 341 6.61 22.03 6.41
C ASN A 341 6.37 20.87 5.43
N SER A 342 5.70 19.84 5.90
CA SER A 342 5.47 18.61 5.16
C SER A 342 3.98 18.36 4.92
N ILE A 343 3.68 17.77 3.76
CA ILE A 343 2.45 17.04 3.52
C ILE A 343 2.76 15.56 3.68
N TYR A 344 2.27 14.95 4.76
CA TYR A 344 2.36 13.53 5.01
C TYR A 344 1.27 12.81 4.23
N ILE A 345 1.64 11.91 3.31
CA ILE A 345 0.68 11.11 2.56
C ILE A 345 0.74 9.67 3.05
N ALA A 346 -0.33 9.23 3.69
CA ALA A 346 -0.34 7.99 4.45
C ALA A 346 -1.48 7.05 4.06
N THR A 347 -1.23 5.73 4.20
CA THR A 347 -2.35 4.77 4.29
C THR A 347 -3.02 4.88 5.66
N ILE A 348 -4.26 4.38 5.78
CA ILE A 348 -5.04 4.43 7.03
C ILE A 348 -4.23 3.91 8.22
N GLU A 349 -3.58 2.76 8.06
CA GLU A 349 -2.81 2.08 9.11
C GLU A 349 -1.56 2.90 9.51
N LYS A 350 -0.84 3.43 8.52
CA LYS A 350 0.34 4.27 8.76
C LYS A 350 -0.04 5.64 9.31
N GLY A 351 -1.18 6.20 8.88
CA GLY A 351 -1.74 7.44 9.44
C GLY A 351 -2.03 7.32 10.93
N LEU A 352 -2.64 6.21 11.36
CA LEU A 352 -2.86 5.95 12.78
C LEU A 352 -1.55 5.83 13.57
N ALA A 353 -0.56 5.11 13.03
CA ALA A 353 0.74 4.98 13.67
C ALA A 353 1.48 6.32 13.77
N LEU A 354 1.38 7.16 12.73
CA LEU A 354 1.96 8.50 12.71
C LEU A 354 1.32 9.41 13.76
N VAL A 355 -0.02 9.46 13.81
CA VAL A 355 -0.74 10.24 14.82
C VAL A 355 -0.39 9.80 16.24
N ARG A 356 -0.35 8.49 16.50
CA ARG A 356 0.06 7.95 17.80
C ARG A 356 1.47 8.40 18.19
N SER A 357 2.42 8.32 17.28
CA SER A 357 3.80 8.72 17.54
C SER A 357 3.94 10.22 17.79
N LEU A 358 3.14 11.05 17.11
CA LEU A 358 3.14 12.50 17.35
C LEU A 358 2.50 12.86 18.70
N ILE A 359 1.46 12.12 19.12
CA ILE A 359 0.87 12.30 20.47
C ILE A 359 1.90 11.90 21.55
N GLU A 360 2.58 10.78 21.36
CA GLU A 360 3.59 10.28 22.31
C GLU A 360 4.73 11.30 22.52
N LEU A 361 5.12 12.02 21.47
CA LEU A 361 6.17 13.05 21.50
C LEU A 361 5.63 14.47 21.77
N ASP A 362 4.34 14.63 22.10
CA ASP A 362 3.66 15.92 22.27
C ASP A 362 3.79 16.87 21.05
N ARG A 363 3.90 16.29 19.84
CA ARG A 363 4.09 17.00 18.58
C ARG A 363 2.85 17.03 17.69
N LEU A 364 1.70 16.58 18.17
CA LEU A 364 0.47 16.57 17.38
C LEU A 364 0.04 17.98 16.92
N HIS A 365 0.37 19.01 17.69
CA HIS A 365 0.13 20.42 17.40
C HIS A 365 0.81 20.93 16.10
N GLU A 366 1.82 20.20 15.59
CA GLU A 366 2.48 20.50 14.31
C GLU A 366 1.53 20.24 13.12
N ILE A 367 0.53 19.36 13.27
CA ILE A 367 -0.47 19.10 12.25
C ILE A 367 -1.61 20.12 12.39
N GLY A 368 -1.94 20.79 11.30
CA GLY A 368 -3.07 21.70 11.25
C GLY A 368 -4.26 21.16 10.48
N LEU A 369 -4.04 20.24 9.56
CA LEU A 369 -5.10 19.70 8.68
C LEU A 369 -4.95 18.19 8.50
N ILE A 370 -6.04 17.46 8.66
CA ILE A 370 -6.15 16.03 8.29
C ILE A 370 -7.20 15.92 7.19
N VAL A 371 -6.80 15.40 6.04
CA VAL A 371 -7.68 15.10 4.92
C VAL A 371 -7.86 13.59 4.81
N VAL A 372 -9.10 13.14 4.70
CA VAL A 372 -9.47 11.73 4.54
C VAL A 372 -10.17 11.54 3.21
N ASP A 373 -9.57 10.74 2.32
CA ASP A 373 -10.20 10.32 1.06
C ASP A 373 -11.00 9.03 1.26
N GLU A 374 -12.06 8.89 0.46
CA GLU A 374 -12.99 7.75 0.49
C GLU A 374 -13.54 7.49 1.92
N LEU A 375 -13.97 8.54 2.60
CA LEU A 375 -14.45 8.50 3.99
C LEU A 375 -15.52 7.42 4.25
N HIS A 376 -16.29 7.00 3.22
CA HIS A 376 -17.26 5.92 3.33
C HIS A 376 -16.68 4.56 3.73
N LEU A 377 -15.37 4.38 3.60
CA LEU A 377 -14.66 3.17 4.05
C LEU A 377 -14.68 2.99 5.57
N ILE A 378 -15.13 3.99 6.33
CA ILE A 378 -15.26 3.91 7.80
C ILE A 378 -16.20 2.77 8.23
N GLY A 379 -17.19 2.41 7.37
CA GLY A 379 -18.08 1.28 7.59
C GLY A 379 -17.56 -0.07 7.07
N GLU A 380 -16.34 -0.13 6.51
CA GLU A 380 -15.78 -1.35 5.94
C GLU A 380 -15.14 -2.23 7.00
N LYS A 381 -15.42 -3.54 6.95
CA LYS A 381 -14.81 -4.51 7.88
C LYS A 381 -13.29 -4.50 7.79
N GLY A 382 -12.64 -4.43 8.94
CA GLY A 382 -11.19 -4.37 9.09
C GLY A 382 -10.66 -2.94 9.09
N ARG A 383 -10.57 -2.29 7.93
CA ARG A 383 -9.95 -0.96 7.79
C ARG A 383 -10.78 0.18 8.36
N GLY A 384 -12.11 0.04 8.34
CA GLY A 384 -13.03 1.04 8.89
C GLY A 384 -12.79 1.28 10.38
N GLY A 385 -12.61 0.23 11.17
CA GLY A 385 -12.31 0.36 12.60
C GLY A 385 -10.98 1.08 12.88
N THR A 386 -9.97 0.89 12.03
CA THR A 386 -8.69 1.61 12.12
C THR A 386 -8.86 3.11 11.81
N LEU A 387 -9.64 3.42 10.78
CA LEU A 387 -9.95 4.81 10.41
C LEU A 387 -10.77 5.50 11.50
N GLU A 388 -11.79 4.82 12.05
CA GLU A 388 -12.60 5.31 13.17
C GLU A 388 -11.72 5.55 14.41
N THR A 389 -10.83 4.61 14.75
CA THR A 389 -9.86 4.77 15.84
C THR A 389 -8.99 6.01 15.66
N LEU A 390 -8.48 6.26 14.46
CA LEU A 390 -7.67 7.42 14.15
C LEU A 390 -8.45 8.72 14.37
N LEU A 391 -9.62 8.83 13.75
CA LEU A 391 -10.45 10.05 13.82
C LEU A 391 -10.97 10.30 15.24
N SER A 392 -11.44 9.27 15.94
CA SER A 392 -11.86 9.39 17.35
C SER A 392 -10.72 9.83 18.26
N THR A 393 -9.51 9.32 18.04
CA THR A 393 -8.33 9.75 18.81
C THR A 393 -8.05 11.24 18.59
N VAL A 394 -8.07 11.71 17.35
CA VAL A 394 -7.84 13.14 17.02
C VAL A 394 -8.93 14.02 17.61
N ILE A 395 -10.20 13.64 17.49
CA ILE A 395 -11.33 14.38 18.06
C ILE A 395 -11.22 14.47 19.59
N PHE A 396 -10.83 13.38 20.23
CA PHE A 396 -10.69 13.32 21.69
C PHE A 396 -9.54 14.21 22.20
N THR A 397 -8.44 14.36 21.46
CA THR A 397 -7.33 15.25 21.84
C THR A 397 -7.70 16.73 21.82
N ASN A 398 -8.78 17.09 21.15
CA ASN A 398 -9.31 18.44 21.02
C ASN A 398 -8.25 19.52 20.66
N GLN A 399 -7.31 19.15 19.79
CA GLN A 399 -6.30 20.06 19.24
C GLN A 399 -6.90 20.93 18.12
N ASP A 400 -6.25 22.06 17.78
CA ASP A 400 -6.63 22.94 16.65
C ASP A 400 -6.29 22.28 15.29
N ILE A 401 -6.90 21.12 15.02
CA ILE A 401 -6.73 20.33 13.80
C ILE A 401 -8.06 20.31 13.06
N GLN A 402 -8.06 20.82 11.83
CA GLN A 402 -9.22 20.70 10.96
C GLN A 402 -9.26 19.30 10.32
N ILE A 403 -10.43 18.65 10.35
CA ILE A 403 -10.67 17.37 9.66
C ILE A 403 -11.52 17.66 8.42
N VAL A 404 -11.01 17.25 7.26
CA VAL A 404 -11.71 17.36 5.98
C VAL A 404 -11.92 15.98 5.39
N GLY A 405 -13.18 15.54 5.34
CA GLY A 405 -13.58 14.26 4.74
C GLY A 405 -14.08 14.43 3.33
N MET A 406 -13.54 13.67 2.39
CA MET A 406 -14.11 13.57 1.03
C MET A 406 -14.63 12.18 0.75
N SER A 407 -15.81 12.12 0.18
CA SER A 407 -16.50 10.86 -0.07
C SER A 407 -17.23 10.85 -1.39
N ALA A 408 -17.52 9.65 -1.88
CA ALA A 408 -18.63 9.42 -2.77
C ALA A 408 -19.96 9.58 -1.97
N THR A 409 -21.04 9.10 -2.49
CA THR A 409 -22.34 9.14 -1.78
C THR A 409 -22.36 8.14 -0.62
N ILE A 410 -22.81 8.57 0.55
CA ILE A 410 -23.00 7.78 1.78
C ILE A 410 -24.48 7.87 2.17
N GLY A 411 -25.05 6.76 2.66
CA GLY A 411 -26.49 6.72 3.03
C GLY A 411 -26.83 7.53 4.29
N ASN A 412 -25.93 7.56 5.25
CA ASN A 412 -26.10 8.24 6.56
C ASN A 412 -25.09 9.36 6.79
N LEU A 413 -24.92 10.24 5.80
CA LEU A 413 -23.93 11.31 5.84
C LEU A 413 -24.07 12.22 7.07
N HIS A 414 -25.31 12.41 7.56
CA HIS A 414 -25.60 13.23 8.74
C HIS A 414 -25.01 12.63 10.01
N GLU A 415 -25.10 11.31 10.21
CA GLU A 415 -24.52 10.64 11.38
C GLU A 415 -22.98 10.74 11.39
N ILE A 416 -22.37 10.62 10.21
CA ILE A 416 -20.90 10.79 10.08
C ILE A 416 -20.50 12.25 10.33
N ALA A 417 -21.32 13.21 9.89
CA ALA A 417 -21.09 14.63 10.17
C ALA A 417 -21.20 14.92 11.67
N GLN A 418 -22.17 14.33 12.35
CA GLN A 418 -22.32 14.43 13.80
C GLN A 418 -21.10 13.85 14.51
N PHE A 419 -20.62 12.67 14.11
CA PHE A 419 -19.40 12.05 14.65
C PHE A 419 -18.19 12.97 14.48
N LEU A 420 -17.97 13.52 13.29
CA LEU A 420 -16.81 14.38 13.01
C LEU A 420 -17.01 15.84 13.47
N ARG A 421 -18.18 16.20 13.99
CA ARG A 421 -18.57 17.59 14.30
C ARG A 421 -18.33 18.49 13.09
N ALA A 422 -18.76 18.05 11.90
CA ALA A 422 -18.42 18.63 10.63
C ALA A 422 -19.63 19.21 9.92
N ASP A 423 -19.42 20.30 9.19
CA ASP A 423 -20.39 20.81 8.23
C ASP A 423 -20.42 19.92 6.99
N VAL A 424 -21.55 19.88 6.31
CA VAL A 424 -21.75 19.03 5.13
C VAL A 424 -21.96 19.89 3.88
N PHE A 425 -21.13 19.62 2.86
CA PHE A 425 -21.33 20.16 1.52
C PHE A 425 -21.61 19.01 0.55
N GLN A 426 -22.77 19.01 -0.07
CA GLN A 426 -23.18 17.97 -1.03
C GLN A 426 -23.67 18.58 -2.33
N ARG A 427 -23.15 18.07 -3.45
CA ARG A 427 -23.56 18.47 -4.80
C ARG A 427 -23.62 17.27 -5.72
N GLN A 428 -24.57 17.29 -6.65
CA GLN A 428 -24.68 16.37 -7.76
C GLN A 428 -23.99 17.01 -8.97
N PHE A 429 -22.68 16.87 -9.06
CA PHE A 429 -21.90 17.41 -10.17
C PHE A 429 -21.05 16.33 -10.83
N ARG A 430 -21.08 16.34 -12.15
CA ARG A 430 -20.26 15.48 -12.98
C ARG A 430 -19.81 16.24 -14.22
N PRO A 431 -18.48 16.31 -14.52
CA PRO A 431 -17.97 17.08 -15.66
C PRO A 431 -18.32 16.48 -17.01
N VAL A 432 -18.67 15.19 -17.07
CA VAL A 432 -19.04 14.45 -18.26
C VAL A 432 -20.38 13.78 -18.03
N GLU A 433 -21.35 13.99 -18.92
CA GLU A 433 -22.66 13.35 -18.84
C GLU A 433 -22.51 11.83 -18.91
N LEU A 434 -23.27 11.13 -18.07
CA LEU A 434 -23.27 9.67 -17.98
C LEU A 434 -24.64 9.14 -18.37
N THR A 435 -24.67 8.30 -19.40
CA THR A 435 -25.86 7.54 -19.77
C THR A 435 -25.71 6.10 -19.31
N GLU A 436 -26.70 5.63 -18.55
CA GLU A 436 -26.70 4.29 -17.97
C GLU A 436 -27.69 3.40 -18.73
N TYR A 437 -27.26 2.19 -19.05
CA TYR A 437 -28.06 1.20 -19.76
C TYR A 437 -28.08 -0.15 -19.05
N VAL A 438 -29.17 -0.87 -19.20
CA VAL A 438 -29.30 -2.31 -18.84
C VAL A 438 -29.62 -3.10 -20.09
N LYS A 439 -28.84 -4.12 -20.37
CA LYS A 439 -29.04 -5.09 -21.45
C LYS A 439 -29.83 -6.27 -20.94
N LEU A 440 -31.04 -6.48 -21.48
CA LEU A 440 -31.90 -7.65 -21.23
C LEU A 440 -32.14 -8.39 -22.55
N GLY A 441 -31.63 -9.61 -22.65
CA GLY A 441 -31.66 -10.35 -23.92
C GLY A 441 -30.89 -9.59 -25.01
N THR A 442 -31.57 -9.31 -26.13
CA THR A 442 -31.03 -8.50 -27.25
C THR A 442 -31.36 -7.01 -27.13
N MET A 443 -32.21 -6.62 -26.18
CA MET A 443 -32.65 -5.25 -26.01
C MET A 443 -31.77 -4.46 -25.04
N LEU A 444 -31.41 -3.25 -25.44
CA LEU A 444 -30.73 -2.26 -24.60
C LEU A 444 -31.77 -1.28 -24.06
N HIS A 445 -31.85 -1.12 -22.77
CA HIS A 445 -32.78 -0.22 -22.08
C HIS A 445 -32.00 0.91 -21.42
N ARG A 446 -32.45 2.14 -21.57
CA ARG A 446 -31.90 3.28 -20.83
C ARG A 446 -32.45 3.30 -19.41
N VAL A 447 -31.61 3.52 -18.44
CA VAL A 447 -31.99 3.70 -17.04
C VAL A 447 -32.38 5.15 -16.83
N VAL A 448 -33.61 5.39 -16.43
CA VAL A 448 -34.10 6.72 -16.04
C VAL A 448 -34.30 6.74 -14.54
N TRP A 449 -33.56 7.63 -13.89
CA TRP A 449 -33.67 7.82 -12.44
C TRP A 449 -34.79 8.80 -12.15
N GLY A 450 -35.86 8.36 -11.48
CA GLY A 450 -36.99 9.22 -11.11
C GLY A 450 -36.60 10.34 -10.13
N ALA A 451 -37.38 11.44 -10.17
CA ALA A 451 -37.15 12.63 -9.33
C ALA A 451 -37.28 12.33 -7.82
N HIS A 452 -37.98 11.28 -7.44
CA HIS A 452 -38.06 10.75 -6.08
C HIS A 452 -37.20 9.47 -6.01
N ALA A 453 -36.40 9.32 -4.99
CA ALA A 453 -35.41 8.25 -4.79
C ALA A 453 -35.95 6.80 -4.89
N GLN A 454 -37.22 6.59 -5.24
CA GLN A 454 -37.90 5.30 -5.28
C GLN A 454 -38.18 4.75 -6.67
N GLY A 455 -37.83 5.47 -7.75
CA GLY A 455 -38.17 5.04 -9.10
C GLY A 455 -36.96 4.85 -10.01
N VAL A 456 -36.67 3.60 -10.38
CA VAL A 456 -35.81 3.27 -11.52
C VAL A 456 -36.70 2.71 -12.60
N GLU A 457 -36.77 3.39 -13.75
CA GLU A 457 -37.53 2.99 -14.90
C GLU A 457 -36.59 2.60 -16.04
N LEU A 458 -36.94 1.54 -16.75
CA LEU A 458 -36.25 1.14 -17.98
C LEU A 458 -37.04 1.58 -19.20
N VAL A 459 -36.44 2.44 -19.98
CA VAL A 459 -36.99 2.86 -21.27
C VAL A 459 -36.29 2.07 -22.37
N PRO A 460 -37.02 1.33 -23.24
CA PRO A 460 -36.41 0.67 -24.39
C PRO A 460 -35.65 1.67 -25.25
N HIS A 461 -34.39 1.38 -25.59
CA HIS A 461 -33.55 2.27 -26.38
C HIS A 461 -33.32 1.74 -27.79
N ARG A 462 -32.73 0.55 -27.93
CA ARG A 462 -32.48 -0.09 -29.21
C ARG A 462 -32.30 -1.61 -29.07
N GLU A 463 -32.57 -2.31 -30.14
CA GLU A 463 -32.24 -3.72 -30.30
C GLU A 463 -30.79 -3.86 -30.83
N LEU A 464 -30.01 -4.74 -30.20
CA LEU A 464 -28.65 -5.04 -30.61
C LEU A 464 -28.66 -6.06 -31.74
N LYS A 465 -28.21 -5.64 -32.92
CA LYS A 465 -28.04 -6.51 -34.10
C LYS A 465 -26.63 -6.36 -34.62
N TYR A 466 -25.88 -7.41 -34.59
CA TYR A 466 -24.50 -7.46 -35.10
C TYR A 466 -24.37 -8.58 -36.13
N ASP A 467 -23.56 -8.35 -37.18
CA ASP A 467 -23.27 -9.35 -38.20
C ASP A 467 -22.32 -10.39 -37.65
N TYR A 468 -22.82 -11.29 -36.85
CA TYR A 468 -22.07 -12.41 -36.29
C TYR A 468 -22.25 -13.63 -37.17
N SER A 469 -21.15 -14.32 -37.49
CA SER A 469 -21.24 -15.68 -38.00
C SER A 469 -21.86 -16.63 -36.96
N ALA A 470 -22.44 -17.74 -37.36
CA ALA A 470 -23.01 -18.72 -36.44
C ALA A 470 -22.01 -19.17 -35.35
N ALA A 471 -20.73 -19.29 -35.70
CA ALA A 471 -19.66 -19.56 -34.74
C ALA A 471 -19.42 -18.41 -33.73
N ALA A 472 -19.49 -17.15 -34.20
CA ALA A 472 -19.34 -15.99 -33.32
C ALA A 472 -20.53 -15.84 -32.37
N THR A 473 -21.76 -16.10 -32.83
CA THR A 473 -22.98 -16.10 -32.00
C THR A 473 -22.90 -17.17 -30.90
N ALA A 474 -22.39 -18.34 -31.21
CA ALA A 474 -22.20 -19.41 -30.23
C ALA A 474 -21.12 -19.07 -29.20
N LEU A 475 -20.09 -18.33 -29.57
CA LEU A 475 -19.02 -17.90 -28.69
C LEU A 475 -19.40 -16.72 -27.78
N ASP A 476 -20.19 -15.77 -28.29
CA ASP A 476 -20.59 -14.53 -27.61
C ASP A 476 -22.12 -14.36 -27.57
N PRO A 477 -22.82 -15.20 -26.79
CA PRO A 477 -24.28 -15.08 -26.65
C PRO A 477 -24.70 -13.79 -25.98
N ASP A 478 -23.80 -13.14 -25.24
CA ASP A 478 -24.04 -11.89 -24.55
C ASP A 478 -23.88 -10.65 -25.45
N LEU A 479 -23.46 -10.83 -26.71
CA LEU A 479 -23.18 -9.75 -27.67
C LEU A 479 -22.13 -8.74 -27.15
N LEU A 480 -21.25 -9.18 -26.26
CA LEU A 480 -20.23 -8.34 -25.63
C LEU A 480 -19.23 -7.79 -26.65
N GLY A 481 -18.77 -8.64 -27.57
CA GLY A 481 -17.84 -8.25 -28.63
C GLY A 481 -18.39 -7.15 -29.51
N GLY A 482 -19.69 -7.19 -29.83
CA GLY A 482 -20.41 -6.16 -30.58
C GLY A 482 -20.44 -4.84 -29.81
N LEU A 483 -20.82 -4.86 -28.53
CA LEU A 483 -20.84 -3.68 -27.67
C LEU A 483 -19.44 -3.05 -27.52
N VAL A 484 -18.39 -3.84 -27.45
CA VAL A 484 -17.00 -3.36 -27.41
C VAL A 484 -16.60 -2.74 -28.75
N SER A 485 -16.94 -3.39 -29.87
CA SER A 485 -16.57 -2.95 -31.22
C SER A 485 -17.18 -1.63 -31.65
N GLU A 486 -18.27 -1.20 -31.03
CA GLU A 486 -18.88 0.12 -31.28
C GLU A 486 -17.99 1.28 -30.84
N VAL A 487 -17.15 1.09 -29.85
CA VAL A 487 -16.33 2.15 -29.22
C VAL A 487 -14.87 2.05 -29.64
N VAL A 488 -14.32 0.84 -29.72
CA VAL A 488 -12.89 0.64 -30.03
C VAL A 488 -12.67 0.53 -31.54
N PRO A 489 -11.54 0.98 -32.10
CA PRO A 489 -10.33 1.47 -31.42
C PRO A 489 -10.30 2.96 -31.06
N LYS A 490 -11.28 3.75 -31.47
CA LYS A 490 -11.28 5.21 -31.28
C LYS A 490 -11.41 5.62 -29.80
N GLY A 491 -12.25 4.89 -29.07
CA GLY A 491 -12.46 5.09 -27.64
C GLY A 491 -11.88 3.96 -26.79
N SER A 492 -12.10 4.06 -25.49
CA SER A 492 -11.64 3.08 -24.50
C SER A 492 -12.81 2.41 -23.80
N CYS A 493 -12.65 1.14 -23.49
CA CYS A 493 -13.66 0.32 -22.83
C CYS A 493 -13.10 -0.38 -21.59
N LEU A 494 -13.83 -0.32 -20.47
CA LEU A 494 -13.60 -1.15 -19.29
C LEU A 494 -14.68 -2.22 -19.19
N VAL A 495 -14.28 -3.47 -19.02
CA VAL A 495 -15.21 -4.60 -18.83
C VAL A 495 -15.02 -5.18 -17.43
N PHE A 496 -15.98 -4.94 -16.55
CA PHE A 496 -15.98 -5.49 -15.19
C PHE A 496 -16.50 -6.93 -15.19
N CYS A 497 -15.66 -7.82 -14.65
CA CYS A 497 -15.94 -9.24 -14.54
C CYS A 497 -16.00 -9.66 -13.07
N SER A 498 -16.82 -10.67 -12.75
CA SER A 498 -17.03 -11.11 -11.36
C SER A 498 -15.79 -11.75 -10.72
N THR A 499 -14.97 -12.48 -11.46
CA THR A 499 -13.79 -13.20 -10.94
C THR A 499 -12.55 -12.99 -11.80
N LYS A 500 -11.36 -13.27 -11.23
CA LYS A 500 -10.05 -13.20 -11.93
C LYS A 500 -10.07 -14.06 -13.21
N ARG A 501 -10.49 -15.30 -13.11
CA ARG A 501 -10.55 -16.23 -14.26
C ARG A 501 -11.54 -15.76 -15.32
N ASN A 502 -12.64 -15.10 -14.91
CA ASN A 502 -13.58 -14.53 -15.85
C ASN A 502 -12.97 -13.36 -16.64
N CYS A 503 -12.09 -12.53 -16.04
CA CYS A 503 -11.35 -11.49 -16.77
C CYS A 503 -10.48 -12.09 -17.89
N GLU A 504 -9.74 -13.16 -17.58
CA GLU A 504 -8.88 -13.87 -18.53
C GLU A 504 -9.69 -14.46 -19.67
N ASN A 505 -10.78 -15.17 -19.36
CA ASN A 505 -11.67 -15.79 -20.32
C ASN A 505 -12.33 -14.75 -21.25
N VAL A 506 -12.78 -13.62 -20.69
CA VAL A 506 -13.40 -12.53 -21.46
C VAL A 506 -12.37 -11.87 -22.38
N ALA A 507 -11.16 -11.63 -21.92
CA ALA A 507 -10.10 -11.08 -22.75
C ALA A 507 -9.78 -12.04 -23.92
N SER A 508 -9.68 -13.34 -23.65
CA SER A 508 -9.48 -14.37 -24.69
C SER A 508 -10.64 -14.43 -25.68
N LEU A 509 -11.89 -14.35 -25.19
CA LEU A 509 -13.09 -14.29 -26.03
C LEU A 509 -13.04 -13.09 -26.97
N LEU A 510 -12.79 -11.91 -26.43
CA LEU A 510 -12.72 -10.67 -27.21
C LEU A 510 -11.62 -10.72 -28.26
N CYS A 511 -10.49 -11.35 -28.00
CA CYS A 511 -9.40 -11.55 -28.97
C CYS A 511 -9.85 -12.38 -30.18
N LYS A 512 -10.69 -13.38 -29.96
CA LYS A 512 -11.24 -14.24 -31.03
C LYS A 512 -12.26 -13.54 -31.91
N LEU A 513 -12.93 -12.52 -31.37
CA LEU A 513 -14.00 -11.77 -32.06
C LEU A 513 -13.51 -10.50 -32.74
N GLN A 514 -12.24 -10.11 -32.57
CA GLN A 514 -11.75 -8.82 -33.04
C GLN A 514 -11.50 -8.76 -34.56
N ARG A 515 -11.74 -7.57 -35.11
CA ARG A 515 -11.47 -7.24 -36.51
C ARG A 515 -9.97 -7.01 -36.76
N ARG A 516 -9.53 -7.23 -38.02
CA ARG A 516 -8.12 -7.01 -38.42
C ARG A 516 -7.63 -5.57 -38.20
N GLU A 517 -8.50 -4.59 -38.24
CA GLU A 517 -8.21 -3.18 -37.98
C GLU A 517 -7.67 -2.92 -36.57
N MET A 518 -8.12 -3.71 -35.60
CA MET A 518 -7.62 -3.62 -34.21
C MET A 518 -6.12 -3.94 -34.11
N ILE A 519 -5.62 -4.83 -34.94
CA ILE A 519 -4.20 -5.25 -34.89
C ILE A 519 -3.28 -4.12 -35.39
N SER A 520 -3.72 -3.34 -36.39
CA SER A 520 -2.91 -2.27 -37.00
C SER A 520 -2.82 -1.01 -36.11
N HIS A 521 -3.82 -0.77 -35.25
CA HIS A 521 -3.88 0.39 -34.39
C HIS A 521 -2.76 0.36 -33.35
N LYS A 522 -1.93 1.41 -33.30
CA LYS A 522 -0.80 1.57 -32.36
C LYS A 522 0.12 0.34 -32.27
N LYS A 523 0.42 -0.27 -33.41
CA LYS A 523 1.16 -1.54 -33.49
C LYS A 523 2.54 -1.46 -32.84
N ALA A 524 3.30 -0.38 -33.06
CA ALA A 524 4.65 -0.22 -32.50
C ALA A 524 4.63 -0.16 -30.98
N GLU A 525 3.71 0.63 -30.39
CA GLU A 525 3.54 0.77 -28.94
C GLU A 525 3.13 -0.54 -28.28
N ARG A 526 2.26 -1.32 -28.95
CA ARG A 526 1.84 -2.65 -28.47
C ARG A 526 2.97 -3.67 -28.54
N GLN A 527 3.82 -3.64 -29.60
CA GLN A 527 5.00 -4.51 -29.70
C GLN A 527 6.02 -4.21 -28.58
N ALA A 528 6.25 -2.95 -28.28
CA ALA A 528 7.11 -2.56 -27.17
C ALA A 528 6.53 -3.01 -25.82
N LEU A 529 5.21 -2.88 -25.61
CA LEU A 529 4.52 -3.40 -24.42
C LEU A 529 4.61 -4.93 -24.33
N GLU A 530 4.42 -5.62 -25.44
CA GLU A 530 4.58 -7.08 -25.54
C GLU A 530 5.98 -7.51 -25.10
N SER A 531 7.02 -6.83 -25.59
CA SER A 531 8.41 -7.11 -25.21
C SER A 531 8.67 -6.85 -23.72
N ALA A 532 8.12 -5.77 -23.17
CA ALA A 532 8.23 -5.45 -21.75
C ALA A 532 7.52 -6.52 -20.88
N LEU A 533 6.32 -6.93 -21.26
CA LEU A 533 5.58 -7.97 -20.52
C LEU A 533 6.27 -9.35 -20.61
N ARG A 534 6.89 -9.68 -21.73
CA ARG A 534 7.68 -10.90 -21.86
C ARG A 534 8.92 -10.87 -20.97
N ALA A 535 9.61 -9.73 -20.91
CA ALA A 535 10.76 -9.57 -20.03
C ALA A 535 10.40 -9.76 -18.54
N GLU A 536 9.16 -9.40 -18.16
CA GLU A 536 8.62 -9.67 -16.83
C GLU A 536 8.06 -11.10 -16.65
N GLY A 537 8.15 -11.95 -17.67
CA GLY A 537 7.63 -13.31 -17.63
C GLY A 537 6.10 -13.38 -17.61
N ALA A 538 5.40 -12.44 -18.24
CA ALA A 538 3.94 -12.43 -18.32
C ALA A 538 3.39 -13.66 -19.04
N ASN A 539 2.16 -14.07 -18.68
CA ASN A 539 1.50 -15.20 -19.32
C ASN A 539 1.37 -14.99 -20.84
N ALA A 540 1.60 -16.04 -21.60
CA ALA A 540 1.50 -16.01 -23.07
C ALA A 540 0.12 -15.50 -23.54
N GLU A 541 -0.95 -15.85 -22.85
CA GLU A 541 -2.32 -15.39 -23.15
C GLU A 541 -2.46 -13.86 -23.03
N LEU A 542 -1.85 -13.25 -21.98
CA LEU A 542 -1.84 -11.78 -21.80
C LEU A 542 -1.03 -11.11 -22.89
N VAL A 543 0.16 -11.65 -23.18
CA VAL A 543 1.04 -11.13 -24.23
C VAL A 543 0.36 -11.19 -25.60
N GLN A 544 -0.37 -12.27 -25.87
CA GLN A 544 -1.15 -12.40 -27.11
C GLN A 544 -2.30 -11.39 -27.16
N ALA A 545 -3.03 -11.21 -26.06
CA ALA A 545 -4.18 -10.28 -26.00
C ALA A 545 -3.76 -8.83 -26.27
N VAL A 546 -2.60 -8.42 -25.78
CA VAL A 546 -2.06 -7.06 -25.98
C VAL A 546 -1.88 -6.71 -27.47
N ARG A 547 -1.57 -7.67 -28.34
CA ARG A 547 -1.48 -7.47 -29.81
C ARG A 547 -2.80 -6.93 -30.40
N TYR A 548 -3.92 -7.34 -29.81
CA TYR A 548 -5.25 -6.88 -30.22
C TYR A 548 -5.69 -5.60 -29.49
N GLY A 549 -4.83 -5.02 -28.63
CA GLY A 549 -5.19 -3.87 -27.77
C GLY A 549 -6.14 -4.22 -26.65
N ILE A 550 -6.17 -5.48 -26.26
CA ILE A 550 -6.98 -6.02 -25.17
C ILE A 550 -6.04 -6.51 -24.07
N ALA A 551 -6.43 -6.29 -22.83
CA ALA A 551 -5.72 -6.84 -21.68
C ALA A 551 -6.69 -7.18 -20.54
N TYR A 552 -6.21 -7.92 -19.55
CA TYR A 552 -6.94 -8.12 -18.30
C TYR A 552 -6.15 -7.59 -17.11
N HIS A 553 -6.87 -7.16 -16.07
CA HIS A 553 -6.30 -6.52 -14.89
C HIS A 553 -6.98 -7.03 -13.61
N HIS A 554 -6.25 -7.72 -12.77
CA HIS A 554 -6.72 -8.22 -11.48
C HIS A 554 -5.55 -8.46 -10.51
N ALA A 555 -5.85 -8.68 -9.22
CA ALA A 555 -4.85 -8.88 -8.17
C ALA A 555 -3.95 -10.14 -8.34
N GLY A 556 -4.26 -11.04 -9.28
CA GLY A 556 -3.41 -12.19 -9.64
C GLY A 556 -2.19 -11.81 -10.48
N LEU A 557 -2.20 -10.64 -11.14
CA LEU A 557 -1.05 -10.12 -11.88
C LEU A 557 -0.03 -9.50 -10.92
N ALA A 558 1.25 -9.55 -11.32
CA ALA A 558 2.30 -8.83 -10.60
C ALA A 558 2.07 -7.30 -10.67
N SER A 559 2.59 -6.60 -9.69
CA SER A 559 2.45 -5.14 -9.60
C SER A 559 3.02 -4.41 -10.82
N ASP A 560 4.13 -4.91 -11.37
CA ASP A 560 4.82 -4.32 -12.52
C ASP A 560 4.02 -4.54 -13.80
N GLU A 561 3.45 -5.74 -13.98
CA GLU A 561 2.53 -6.01 -15.08
C GLU A 561 1.30 -5.09 -15.04
N ARG A 562 0.69 -4.94 -13.85
CA ARG A 562 -0.46 -4.02 -13.68
C ARG A 562 -0.08 -2.60 -14.04
N SER A 563 1.07 -2.13 -13.58
CA SER A 563 1.57 -0.77 -13.88
C SER A 563 1.81 -0.55 -15.38
N LEU A 564 2.42 -1.51 -16.06
CA LEU A 564 2.63 -1.46 -17.53
C LEU A 564 1.29 -1.40 -18.28
N LEU A 565 0.32 -2.24 -17.90
CA LEU A 565 -1.00 -2.26 -18.51
C LEU A 565 -1.77 -0.96 -18.26
N GLU A 566 -1.70 -0.40 -17.06
CA GLU A 566 -2.32 0.87 -16.70
C GLU A 566 -1.74 2.05 -17.51
N GLN A 567 -0.43 2.08 -17.69
CA GLN A 567 0.24 3.11 -18.51
C GLN A 567 -0.15 2.95 -20.00
N ALA A 568 -0.16 1.72 -20.50
CA ALA A 568 -0.56 1.43 -21.88
C ALA A 568 -2.05 1.75 -22.13
N TYR A 569 -2.91 1.58 -21.14
CA TYR A 569 -4.31 1.98 -21.23
C TYR A 569 -4.46 3.52 -21.23
N ARG A 570 -3.72 4.23 -20.36
CA ARG A 570 -3.71 5.70 -20.35
C ARG A 570 -3.19 6.30 -21.65
N SER A 571 -2.20 5.66 -22.29
CA SER A 571 -1.67 6.09 -23.59
C SER A 571 -2.54 5.66 -24.77
N GLY A 572 -3.56 4.82 -24.53
CA GLY A 572 -4.45 4.28 -25.56
C GLY A 572 -3.83 3.18 -26.42
N ALA A 573 -2.69 2.63 -26.07
CA ALA A 573 -2.14 1.43 -26.71
C ALA A 573 -3.05 0.21 -26.44
N ILE A 574 -3.59 0.12 -25.23
CA ILE A 574 -4.68 -0.80 -24.88
C ILE A 574 -5.98 -0.02 -24.92
N SER A 575 -6.94 -0.51 -25.70
CA SER A 575 -8.28 0.09 -25.83
C SER A 575 -9.33 -0.60 -24.97
N VAL A 576 -9.13 -1.88 -24.62
CA VAL A 576 -10.04 -2.69 -23.81
C VAL A 576 -9.31 -3.29 -22.61
N LEU A 577 -9.85 -3.07 -21.41
CA LEU A 577 -9.30 -3.64 -20.18
C LEU A 577 -10.39 -4.44 -19.43
N CYS A 578 -10.23 -5.76 -19.36
CA CYS A 578 -11.11 -6.65 -18.59
C CYS A 578 -10.63 -6.72 -17.14
N CYS A 579 -11.45 -6.33 -16.17
CA CYS A 579 -10.98 -6.15 -14.80
C CYS A 579 -11.97 -6.65 -13.75
N THR A 580 -11.46 -6.90 -12.54
CA THR A 580 -12.29 -7.14 -11.36
C THR A 580 -12.69 -5.82 -10.70
N SER A 581 -13.67 -5.87 -9.78
CA SER A 581 -14.17 -4.73 -9.01
C SER A 581 -13.07 -3.94 -8.28
N THR A 582 -11.94 -4.57 -7.97
CA THR A 582 -10.79 -3.92 -7.32
C THR A 582 -10.23 -2.72 -8.10
N LEU A 583 -10.40 -2.70 -9.43
CA LEU A 583 -9.99 -1.56 -10.25
C LEU A 583 -10.91 -0.34 -10.04
N ALA A 584 -12.16 -0.57 -9.67
CA ALA A 584 -13.12 0.53 -9.46
C ALA A 584 -12.72 1.43 -8.29
N ALA A 585 -12.13 0.87 -7.23
CA ALA A 585 -11.77 1.59 -6.00
C ALA A 585 -10.30 2.06 -5.94
N GLY A 586 -9.39 1.44 -6.72
CA GLY A 586 -7.94 1.58 -6.46
C GLY A 586 -7.11 2.36 -7.49
N VAL A 587 -7.62 2.63 -8.69
CA VAL A 587 -6.83 3.25 -9.77
C VAL A 587 -7.68 4.22 -10.58
N ASN A 588 -7.10 5.35 -10.97
CA ASN A 588 -7.77 6.32 -11.81
C ASN A 588 -7.58 5.96 -13.31
N LEU A 589 -8.46 5.08 -13.81
CA LEU A 589 -8.53 4.68 -15.21
C LEU A 589 -9.96 4.92 -15.73
N PRO A 590 -10.26 6.09 -16.27
CA PRO A 590 -11.55 6.36 -16.89
C PRO A 590 -11.65 5.74 -18.29
N ALA A 591 -12.86 5.40 -18.71
CA ALA A 591 -13.18 4.87 -20.02
C ALA A 591 -14.32 5.64 -20.66
N GLN A 592 -14.45 5.61 -21.98
CA GLN A 592 -15.62 6.11 -22.67
C GLN A 592 -16.83 5.23 -22.34
N ARG A 593 -16.66 3.88 -22.42
CA ARG A 593 -17.70 2.92 -22.09
C ARG A 593 -17.25 1.96 -20.98
N VAL A 594 -18.13 1.76 -20.02
CA VAL A 594 -17.99 0.76 -18.96
C VAL A 594 -19.04 -0.33 -19.16
N ILE A 595 -18.62 -1.57 -19.20
CA ILE A 595 -19.52 -2.74 -19.29
C ILE A 595 -19.37 -3.56 -18.01
N ILE A 596 -20.46 -3.76 -17.29
CA ILE A 596 -20.54 -4.72 -16.17
C ILE A 596 -21.13 -6.00 -16.76
N ARG A 597 -20.28 -7.04 -16.93
CA ARG A 597 -20.67 -8.27 -17.64
C ARG A 597 -21.74 -9.07 -16.92
N ALA A 598 -21.75 -9.03 -15.59
CA ALA A 598 -22.77 -9.66 -14.76
C ALA A 598 -22.93 -8.84 -13.48
N PRO A 599 -24.13 -8.77 -12.88
CA PRO A 599 -24.37 -8.01 -11.65
C PRO A 599 -23.81 -8.74 -10.41
N LEU A 600 -22.56 -9.19 -10.48
CA LEU A 600 -21.89 -9.99 -9.44
C LEU A 600 -20.50 -9.45 -9.13
N VAL A 601 -20.14 -9.48 -7.85
CA VAL A 601 -18.78 -9.24 -7.33
C VAL A 601 -18.31 -10.50 -6.60
N GLY A 602 -17.38 -11.24 -7.18
CA GLY A 602 -17.05 -12.57 -6.70
C GLY A 602 -18.22 -13.55 -6.87
N ARG A 603 -18.83 -13.97 -5.77
CA ARG A 603 -20.03 -14.81 -5.71
C ARG A 603 -21.28 -14.04 -5.27
N ASP A 604 -21.08 -12.83 -4.76
CA ASP A 604 -22.14 -12.02 -4.18
C ASP A 604 -22.76 -11.09 -5.23
N PHE A 605 -24.05 -10.77 -5.05
CA PHE A 605 -24.72 -9.82 -5.91
C PHE A 605 -24.19 -8.41 -5.68
N ILE A 606 -24.13 -7.59 -6.74
CA ILE A 606 -23.59 -6.24 -6.69
C ILE A 606 -24.39 -5.35 -5.72
N THR A 607 -23.67 -4.56 -4.90
CA THR A 607 -24.30 -3.51 -4.09
C THR A 607 -24.42 -2.22 -4.88
N LEU A 608 -25.34 -1.33 -4.50
CA LEU A 608 -25.50 -0.01 -5.15
C LEU A 608 -24.21 0.82 -5.09
N GLY A 609 -23.46 0.74 -3.97
CA GLY A 609 -22.16 1.41 -3.82
C GLY A 609 -21.13 0.91 -4.83
N ALA A 610 -20.96 -0.41 -4.96
CA ALA A 610 -20.07 -1.03 -5.95
C ALA A 610 -20.49 -0.70 -7.39
N TYR A 611 -21.80 -0.76 -7.67
CA TYR A 611 -22.36 -0.34 -8.97
C TYR A 611 -21.95 1.10 -9.31
N ARG A 612 -22.22 2.05 -8.41
CA ARG A 612 -21.89 3.47 -8.59
C ARG A 612 -20.40 3.72 -8.79
N GLN A 613 -19.55 2.99 -8.07
CA GLN A 613 -18.09 3.09 -8.24
C GLN A 613 -17.63 2.59 -9.62
N MET A 614 -18.19 1.47 -10.12
CA MET A 614 -17.86 0.93 -11.44
C MET A 614 -18.36 1.85 -12.56
N VAL A 615 -19.63 2.22 -12.51
CA VAL A 615 -20.27 3.11 -13.48
C VAL A 615 -19.63 4.50 -13.47
N GLY A 616 -19.15 4.92 -12.29
CA GLY A 616 -18.42 6.17 -12.11
C GLY A 616 -17.13 6.27 -12.92
N ARG A 617 -16.59 5.17 -13.42
CA ARG A 617 -15.40 5.15 -14.30
C ARG A 617 -15.72 5.49 -15.76
N ALA A 618 -17.00 5.51 -16.17
CA ALA A 618 -17.40 5.95 -17.49
C ALA A 618 -17.29 7.48 -17.61
N GLY A 619 -16.84 7.99 -18.74
CA GLY A 619 -16.67 9.41 -19.01
C GLY A 619 -15.32 9.98 -18.52
N ARG A 620 -14.55 10.55 -19.44
CA ARG A 620 -13.25 11.19 -19.17
C ARG A 620 -13.32 12.67 -19.50
N ALA A 621 -13.21 13.52 -18.48
CA ALA A 621 -13.14 14.98 -18.69
C ALA A 621 -11.95 15.34 -19.61
N GLY A 622 -12.21 16.17 -20.62
CA GLY A 622 -11.20 16.62 -21.60
C GLY A 622 -10.87 15.61 -22.71
N VAL A 623 -11.52 14.42 -22.73
CA VAL A 623 -11.31 13.38 -23.76
C VAL A 623 -12.61 12.94 -24.41
N CYS A 624 -13.69 12.82 -23.64
CA CYS A 624 -14.99 12.39 -24.13
C CYS A 624 -16.05 13.37 -23.65
N GLU A 625 -16.99 13.70 -24.52
CA GLU A 625 -18.15 14.56 -24.20
C GLU A 625 -19.18 13.80 -23.36
N THR A 626 -19.34 12.50 -23.61
CA THR A 626 -20.30 11.64 -22.91
C THR A 626 -19.61 10.35 -22.43
N GLY A 627 -20.12 9.80 -21.34
CA GLY A 627 -19.75 8.48 -20.83
C GLY A 627 -20.94 7.54 -20.86
N GLU A 628 -20.70 6.27 -21.14
CA GLU A 628 -21.74 5.24 -21.20
C GLU A 628 -21.44 4.09 -20.25
N SER A 629 -22.45 3.59 -19.58
CA SER A 629 -22.35 2.35 -18.80
C SER A 629 -23.43 1.35 -19.22
N ILE A 630 -23.04 0.10 -19.33
CA ILE A 630 -23.96 -0.99 -19.73
C ILE A 630 -23.83 -2.12 -18.72
N VAL A 631 -24.95 -2.52 -18.11
CA VAL A 631 -25.01 -3.73 -17.29
C VAL A 631 -25.66 -4.84 -18.11
N ILE A 632 -24.95 -5.94 -18.29
CA ILE A 632 -25.51 -7.15 -18.90
C ILE A 632 -26.17 -7.95 -17.79
N CYS A 633 -27.47 -8.16 -17.91
CA CYS A 633 -28.28 -8.80 -16.88
C CYS A 633 -29.19 -9.87 -17.52
N GLY A 634 -29.26 -11.01 -16.89
CA GLY A 634 -30.23 -12.04 -17.27
C GLY A 634 -31.65 -11.68 -16.82
N SER A 635 -32.67 -12.17 -17.54
CA SER A 635 -34.07 -11.91 -17.16
C SER A 635 -34.41 -12.37 -15.74
N ARG A 636 -33.72 -13.42 -15.25
CA ARG A 636 -33.89 -13.93 -13.88
C ARG A 636 -33.22 -13.07 -12.82
N GLU A 637 -32.16 -12.35 -13.17
CA GLU A 637 -31.36 -11.49 -12.28
C GLU A 637 -31.93 -10.06 -12.20
N TRP A 638 -32.72 -9.69 -13.20
CA TRP A 638 -33.25 -8.33 -13.31
C TRP A 638 -34.07 -7.87 -12.10
N PRO A 639 -35.01 -8.66 -11.53
CA PRO A 639 -35.75 -8.21 -10.34
C PRO A 639 -34.84 -7.88 -9.15
N GLN A 640 -33.76 -8.64 -8.97
CA GLN A 640 -32.80 -8.40 -7.91
C GLN A 640 -31.95 -7.15 -8.20
N LEU A 641 -31.50 -6.98 -9.45
CA LEU A 641 -30.79 -5.76 -9.85
C LEU A 641 -31.68 -4.52 -9.69
N GLN A 642 -32.94 -4.60 -10.08
CA GLN A 642 -33.90 -3.53 -9.91
C GLN A 642 -34.08 -3.17 -8.43
N ALA A 643 -34.16 -4.16 -7.55
CA ALA A 643 -34.24 -3.94 -6.12
C ALA A 643 -32.98 -3.22 -5.57
N VAL A 644 -31.78 -3.60 -6.06
CA VAL A 644 -30.53 -2.92 -5.72
C VAL A 644 -30.51 -1.47 -6.22
N LEU A 645 -30.92 -1.23 -7.46
CA LEU A 645 -30.94 0.12 -8.05
C LEU A 645 -31.98 1.04 -7.39
N ARG A 646 -33.12 0.49 -6.95
CA ARG A 646 -34.15 1.19 -6.17
C ARG A 646 -33.78 1.38 -4.71
N GLY A 647 -32.90 0.52 -4.19
CA GLY A 647 -32.43 0.58 -2.82
C GLY A 647 -31.64 1.86 -2.55
N GLY A 648 -31.67 2.33 -1.31
CA GLY A 648 -30.80 3.41 -0.83
C GLY A 648 -29.34 2.94 -0.77
N ILE A 649 -28.43 3.90 -0.78
CA ILE A 649 -27.02 3.61 -0.48
C ILE A 649 -26.94 3.15 0.97
N ALA A 650 -26.20 2.05 1.19
CA ALA A 650 -26.05 1.51 2.52
C ALA A 650 -25.45 2.54 3.48
N ALA A 651 -25.96 2.57 4.71
CA ALA A 651 -25.39 3.35 5.78
C ALA A 651 -24.00 2.82 6.15
N ALA A 652 -23.03 3.70 6.31
CA ALA A 652 -21.74 3.36 6.86
C ALA A 652 -21.86 3.27 8.39
N ARG A 653 -22.01 2.05 8.92
CA ARG A 653 -22.10 1.80 10.35
C ARG A 653 -20.73 1.50 10.95
N SER A 654 -20.56 1.82 12.22
CA SER A 654 -19.32 1.51 12.95
C SER A 654 -19.05 0.01 12.96
N VAL A 655 -17.78 -0.33 12.71
CA VAL A 655 -17.23 -1.69 12.84
C VAL A 655 -16.24 -1.80 13.99
N LEU A 656 -16.21 -0.82 14.88
CA LEU A 656 -15.27 -0.70 15.99
C LEU A 656 -15.57 -1.67 17.14
N ARG A 657 -16.80 -2.15 17.27
CA ARG A 657 -17.20 -3.00 18.45
C ARG A 657 -16.21 -4.12 18.77
N PRO A 658 -15.72 -4.95 17.82
CA PRO A 658 -14.71 -5.96 18.12
C PRO A 658 -13.32 -5.38 18.44
N GLY A 659 -13.03 -4.18 17.94
CA GLY A 659 -11.75 -3.47 18.08
C GLY A 659 -11.73 -2.40 19.17
N ALA A 660 -12.80 -2.21 19.94
CA ALA A 660 -12.90 -1.21 21.00
C ALA A 660 -11.75 -1.34 22.02
N GLY A 661 -11.37 -2.57 22.34
CA GLY A 661 -10.23 -2.85 23.23
C GLY A 661 -8.91 -2.27 22.71
N ALA A 662 -8.66 -2.29 21.40
CA ALA A 662 -7.43 -1.72 20.81
C ALA A 662 -7.40 -0.18 20.91
N LEU A 663 -8.56 0.48 20.76
CA LEU A 663 -8.70 1.93 20.98
C LEU A 663 -8.42 2.28 22.45
N LEU A 664 -9.05 1.57 23.40
CA LEU A 664 -8.87 1.81 24.83
C LEU A 664 -7.42 1.56 25.26
N LEU A 665 -6.80 0.46 24.82
CA LEU A 665 -5.40 0.15 25.09
C LEU A 665 -4.47 1.25 24.58
N SER A 666 -4.74 1.75 23.37
CA SER A 666 -3.99 2.85 22.78
C SER A 666 -4.12 4.14 23.59
N ALA A 667 -5.32 4.48 24.05
CA ALA A 667 -5.58 5.68 24.83
C ALA A 667 -4.86 5.67 26.20
N VAL A 668 -4.82 4.49 26.85
CA VAL A 668 -4.06 4.31 28.11
C VAL A 668 -2.56 4.44 27.83
N ALA A 669 -2.05 3.81 26.77
CA ALA A 669 -0.63 3.87 26.41
C ALA A 669 -0.15 5.30 26.12
N LEU A 670 -0.96 6.08 25.42
CA LEU A 670 -0.69 7.48 25.08
C LEU A 670 -1.00 8.43 26.25
N LYS A 671 -1.41 7.92 27.42
CA LYS A 671 -1.82 8.70 28.59
C LYS A 671 -2.96 9.70 28.31
N LEU A 672 -3.74 9.50 27.27
CA LEU A 672 -4.90 10.34 26.93
C LEU A 672 -6.06 10.12 27.90
N ALA A 673 -6.30 8.84 28.23
CA ALA A 673 -7.35 8.43 29.14
C ALA A 673 -6.86 7.22 29.97
N THR A 674 -6.55 7.44 31.25
CA THR A 674 -6.01 6.42 32.17
C THR A 674 -7.02 5.93 33.18
N THR A 675 -8.23 6.51 33.25
CA THR A 675 -9.29 6.11 34.17
C THR A 675 -10.54 5.68 33.42
N ARG A 676 -11.33 4.81 34.05
CA ARG A 676 -12.59 4.26 33.47
C ARG A 676 -13.56 5.34 32.97
N PRO A 677 -13.83 6.46 33.67
CA PRO A 677 -14.69 7.53 33.17
C PRO A 677 -14.14 8.20 31.91
N LYS A 678 -12.82 8.51 31.85
CA LYS A 678 -12.19 9.11 30.66
C LYS A 678 -12.24 8.18 29.46
N LEU A 679 -12.07 6.87 29.67
CA LEU A 679 -12.17 5.87 28.60
C LEU A 679 -13.60 5.73 28.06
N ARG A 680 -14.61 5.90 28.89
CA ARG A 680 -16.01 5.99 28.45
C ARG A 680 -16.25 7.23 27.60
N THR A 681 -15.76 8.39 28.05
CA THR A 681 -15.83 9.64 27.26
C THR A 681 -15.14 9.52 25.91
N LEU A 682 -14.05 8.76 25.82
CA LEU A 682 -13.42 8.46 24.54
C LEU A 682 -14.34 7.65 23.62
N LEU A 683 -15.02 6.64 24.13
CA LEU A 683 -15.98 5.87 23.34
C LEU A 683 -17.20 6.70 22.91
N ASP A 684 -17.63 7.65 23.73
CA ASP A 684 -18.69 8.61 23.36
C ASP A 684 -18.28 9.52 22.17
N CYS A 685 -16.98 9.66 21.92
CA CYS A 685 -16.43 10.37 20.74
C CYS A 685 -16.27 9.49 19.50
N THR A 686 -16.82 8.28 19.45
CA THR A 686 -16.72 7.35 18.30
C THR A 686 -17.95 7.39 17.42
N LEU A 687 -17.82 6.91 16.18
CA LEU A 687 -18.97 6.65 15.31
C LEU A 687 -19.88 5.56 15.89
N LEU A 688 -19.34 4.63 16.66
CA LEU A 688 -20.10 3.60 17.37
C LEU A 688 -21.17 4.22 18.28
N ALA A 689 -20.86 5.31 18.97
CA ALA A 689 -21.81 6.01 19.83
C ALA A 689 -22.91 6.75 19.05
N VAL A 690 -22.65 7.14 17.80
CA VAL A 690 -23.61 7.87 16.96
C VAL A 690 -24.49 6.92 16.15
N THR A 691 -23.93 5.86 15.58
CA THR A 691 -24.64 4.95 14.66
C THR A 691 -25.11 3.65 15.31
N GLY A 692 -24.77 3.42 16.55
CA GLY A 692 -25.20 2.24 17.29
C GLY A 692 -26.70 2.26 17.55
N ASP A 693 -27.39 1.14 17.32
CA ASP A 693 -28.71 0.90 17.88
C ASP A 693 -28.60 0.70 19.41
N ASP A 694 -27.38 0.81 19.93
CA ASP A 694 -27.00 0.59 21.32
C ASP A 694 -27.39 1.80 22.19
N THR A 695 -28.01 1.56 23.30
CA THR A 695 -28.31 2.60 24.30
C THR A 695 -27.01 3.09 24.97
N PRO A 696 -26.99 4.26 25.64
CA PRO A 696 -25.83 4.71 26.42
C PRO A 696 -25.37 3.70 27.47
N SER A 697 -26.24 2.81 27.91
CA SER A 697 -25.90 1.68 28.79
C SER A 697 -25.04 0.63 28.08
N ASP A 698 -25.24 0.42 26.77
CA ASP A 698 -24.52 -0.57 26.00
C ASP A 698 -23.08 -0.09 25.71
N ILE A 699 -22.87 1.20 25.43
CA ILE A 699 -21.52 1.78 25.30
C ILE A 699 -20.70 1.59 26.59
N LYS A 700 -21.34 1.80 27.75
CA LYS A 700 -20.69 1.55 29.05
C LYS A 700 -20.35 0.07 29.23
N SER A 701 -21.23 -0.83 28.82
CA SER A 701 -20.99 -2.28 28.85
C SER A 701 -19.84 -2.67 27.92
N ILE A 702 -19.81 -2.14 26.69
CA ILE A 702 -18.71 -2.39 25.73
C ILE A 702 -17.37 -1.93 26.31
N CYS A 703 -17.32 -0.78 26.98
CA CYS A 703 -16.13 -0.29 27.67
C CYS A 703 -15.67 -1.29 28.73
N ASP A 704 -16.59 -1.66 29.62
CA ASP A 704 -16.30 -2.52 30.77
C ASP A 704 -15.88 -3.94 30.34
N ASP A 705 -16.54 -4.51 29.33
CA ASP A 705 -16.19 -5.82 28.77
C ASP A 705 -14.84 -5.80 28.06
N SER A 706 -14.54 -4.72 27.33
CA SER A 706 -13.25 -4.52 26.70
C SER A 706 -12.12 -4.39 27.74
N LEU A 707 -12.33 -3.59 28.78
CA LEU A 707 -11.37 -3.44 29.88
C LEU A 707 -11.11 -4.75 30.60
N ARG A 708 -12.20 -5.52 30.90
CA ARG A 708 -12.09 -6.85 31.52
C ARG A 708 -11.25 -7.79 30.65
N SER A 709 -11.49 -7.81 29.34
CA SER A 709 -10.74 -8.62 28.39
C SER A 709 -9.25 -8.22 28.32
N LEU A 710 -8.95 -6.92 28.36
CA LEU A 710 -7.59 -6.41 28.33
C LEU A 710 -6.81 -6.77 29.62
N LEU A 711 -7.44 -6.65 30.78
CA LEU A 711 -6.86 -7.05 32.06
C LEU A 711 -6.63 -8.57 32.12
N GLN A 712 -7.64 -9.37 31.75
CA GLN A 712 -7.50 -10.83 31.70
C GLN A 712 -6.41 -11.29 30.74
N SER A 713 -6.15 -10.50 29.72
CA SER A 713 -5.09 -10.78 28.76
C SER A 713 -3.70 -10.30 29.18
N GLY A 714 -3.58 -9.64 30.32
CA GLY A 714 -2.31 -9.15 30.88
C GLY A 714 -1.67 -8.03 30.07
N VAL A 715 -2.47 -7.28 29.26
CA VAL A 715 -1.95 -6.14 28.46
C VAL A 715 -2.23 -4.80 29.15
N LEU A 716 -3.17 -4.76 30.10
CA LEU A 716 -3.41 -3.65 31.03
C LEU A 716 -3.17 -4.11 32.46
N GLU A 717 -2.73 -3.18 33.28
CA GLU A 717 -2.50 -3.34 34.71
C GLU A 717 -3.15 -2.19 35.47
N VAL A 718 -3.59 -2.45 36.72
CA VAL A 718 -4.13 -1.43 37.62
C VAL A 718 -3.00 -0.93 38.51
N VAL A 719 -2.75 0.38 38.54
CA VAL A 719 -1.77 0.99 39.43
C VAL A 719 -2.37 1.02 40.84
N ASN A 720 -2.04 0.02 41.67
CA ASN A 720 -2.38 0.03 43.09
C ASN A 720 -1.49 1.10 43.75
N LYS A 721 -2.07 2.20 44.19
CA LYS A 721 -1.46 3.05 45.22
C LYS A 721 -1.44 2.22 46.49
N ARG A 722 -0.30 1.61 46.81
CA ARG A 722 -0.07 0.98 48.10
C ARG A 722 -0.24 2.08 49.16
N GLN A 723 -1.34 2.04 49.88
CA GLN A 723 -1.39 2.64 51.19
C GLN A 723 -0.39 1.85 52.04
N SER A 724 0.56 2.57 52.60
CA SER A 724 1.51 2.07 53.58
C SER A 724 0.73 1.56 54.79
N GLY A 725 0.66 0.25 54.93
CA GLY A 725 0.04 -0.40 56.11
C GLY A 725 0.01 -1.91 55.88
N ASP A 726 0.70 -2.62 56.75
CA ASP A 726 0.86 -4.06 56.85
C ASP A 726 -0.45 -4.82 56.59
N ASP A 727 -0.42 -5.72 55.64
CA ASP A 727 -1.04 -7.02 55.57
C ASP A 727 -1.00 -7.58 54.15
N ALA A 728 0.15 -8.11 53.76
CA ALA A 728 0.39 -8.75 52.47
C ALA A 728 0.32 -10.28 52.61
N SER A 729 -0.86 -10.79 52.98
CA SER A 729 -1.11 -12.22 52.84
C SER A 729 -2.60 -12.44 52.58
N HIS A 730 -2.89 -13.06 51.44
CA HIS A 730 -4.23 -13.44 50.94
C HIS A 730 -4.96 -12.41 50.03
N LEU A 731 -4.40 -12.10 48.88
CA LEU A 731 -5.19 -11.67 47.73
C LEU A 731 -5.05 -12.72 46.62
N SER A 732 -6.11 -13.47 46.38
CA SER A 732 -6.18 -14.43 45.29
C SER A 732 -6.19 -13.65 43.96
N GLU A 733 -5.48 -14.14 42.94
CA GLU A 733 -5.35 -13.61 41.58
C GLU A 733 -6.67 -13.38 40.80
N LYS A 734 -7.84 -13.48 41.44
CA LYS A 734 -9.15 -13.56 40.77
C LYS A 734 -10.02 -12.31 40.84
N ASP A 735 -9.68 -11.29 41.64
CA ASP A 735 -10.58 -10.16 41.87
C ASP A 735 -9.94 -8.82 41.53
N CYS A 736 -9.66 -8.58 40.23
CA CYS A 736 -9.36 -7.25 39.70
C CYS A 736 -10.63 -6.41 39.58
N TYR A 737 -11.07 -5.78 40.69
CA TYR A 737 -12.11 -4.76 40.64
C TYR A 737 -11.53 -3.45 40.15
N ILE A 738 -12.08 -2.90 39.03
CA ILE A 738 -11.76 -1.56 38.55
C ILE A 738 -12.75 -0.59 39.16
N TYR A 739 -12.27 0.24 40.05
CA TYR A 739 -13.02 1.40 40.56
C TYR A 739 -12.93 2.56 39.53
N ASN A 740 -13.84 3.52 39.63
CA ASN A 740 -13.84 4.69 38.75
C ASN A 740 -12.53 5.49 38.82
N ASP A 741 -11.90 5.52 39.97
CA ASP A 741 -10.66 6.26 40.26
C ASP A 741 -9.39 5.42 40.08
N SER A 742 -9.55 4.13 39.74
CA SER A 742 -8.40 3.27 39.46
C SER A 742 -7.63 3.77 38.26
N GLU A 743 -6.34 4.03 38.40
CA GLU A 743 -5.45 4.40 37.33
C GLU A 743 -4.97 3.13 36.63
N LEU A 744 -5.06 3.13 35.28
CA LEU A 744 -4.67 2.02 34.43
C LEU A 744 -3.35 2.34 33.74
N THR A 745 -2.49 1.32 33.64
CA THR A 745 -1.23 1.38 32.88
C THR A 745 -1.16 0.22 31.89
N VAL A 746 -0.30 0.37 30.91
CA VAL A 746 -0.10 -0.65 29.88
C VAL A 746 1.14 -1.47 30.22
N SER A 747 0.98 -2.80 30.24
CA SER A 747 2.10 -3.73 30.44
C SER A 747 3.12 -3.67 29.29
N SER A 748 4.29 -4.27 29.48
CA SER A 748 5.31 -4.38 28.42
C SER A 748 4.77 -5.06 27.16
N LEU A 749 3.96 -6.10 27.29
CA LEU A 749 3.29 -6.77 26.17
C LEU A 749 2.31 -5.84 25.45
N GLY A 750 1.54 -5.06 26.20
CA GLY A 750 0.61 -4.09 25.64
C GLY A 750 1.33 -2.98 24.88
N LYS A 751 2.41 -2.44 25.43
CA LYS A 751 3.28 -1.45 24.74
C LYS A 751 3.85 -2.03 23.46
N ALA A 752 4.40 -3.25 23.52
CA ALA A 752 4.95 -3.95 22.36
C ALA A 752 3.90 -4.13 21.24
N ALA A 753 2.67 -4.54 21.58
CA ALA A 753 1.59 -4.70 20.60
C ALA A 753 1.24 -3.37 19.91
N ILE A 754 1.18 -2.26 20.65
CA ILE A 754 0.89 -0.93 20.11
C ILE A 754 2.03 -0.43 19.21
N LYS A 755 3.28 -0.52 19.67
CA LYS A 755 4.46 -0.11 18.88
C LYS A 755 4.64 -0.96 17.63
N GLY A 756 4.34 -2.27 17.72
CA GLY A 756 4.29 -3.18 16.59
C GLY A 756 3.11 -2.92 15.63
N CYS A 757 2.13 -2.10 16.00
CA CYS A 757 0.89 -1.89 15.24
C CYS A 757 0.17 -3.20 14.93
N MET A 758 0.09 -4.11 15.89
CA MET A 758 -0.48 -5.45 15.75
C MET A 758 -1.77 -5.61 16.55
N ASP A 759 -2.67 -6.43 16.02
CA ASP A 759 -3.81 -6.91 16.80
C ASP A 759 -3.33 -7.77 17.97
N LEU A 760 -4.01 -7.71 19.10
CA LEU A 760 -3.62 -8.42 20.32
C LEU A 760 -3.51 -9.94 20.13
N SER A 761 -4.36 -10.53 19.30
CA SER A 761 -4.31 -11.96 18.99
C SER A 761 -3.03 -12.31 18.21
N VAL A 762 -2.66 -11.47 17.23
CA VAL A 762 -1.43 -11.63 16.44
C VAL A 762 -0.20 -11.40 17.32
N ALA A 763 -0.22 -10.36 18.16
CA ALA A 763 0.86 -10.04 19.09
C ALA A 763 1.16 -11.17 20.08
N LYS A 764 0.11 -11.77 20.66
CA LYS A 764 0.23 -12.93 21.56
C LYS A 764 0.78 -14.16 20.84
N GLN A 765 0.26 -14.45 19.64
CA GLN A 765 0.75 -15.58 18.86
C GLN A 765 2.20 -15.38 18.44
N LEU A 766 2.56 -14.17 17.99
CA LEU A 766 3.94 -13.82 17.67
C LEU A 766 4.86 -13.99 18.88
N LEU A 767 4.46 -13.52 20.06
CA LEU A 767 5.22 -13.70 21.30
C LEU A 767 5.50 -15.18 21.57
N LEU A 768 4.47 -16.02 21.47
CA LEU A 768 4.61 -17.47 21.65
C LEU A 768 5.57 -18.09 20.61
N ASP A 769 5.48 -17.69 19.36
CA ASP A 769 6.35 -18.16 18.28
C ASP A 769 7.80 -17.71 18.52
N LEU A 770 8.03 -16.46 18.94
CA LEU A 770 9.35 -15.93 19.29
C LEU A 770 9.93 -16.58 20.54
N GLU A 771 9.14 -16.83 21.58
CA GLU A 771 9.58 -17.53 22.79
C GLU A 771 9.94 -19.00 22.52
N ARG A 772 9.25 -19.66 21.61
CA ARG A 772 9.64 -20.98 21.14
C ARG A 772 10.94 -20.91 20.35
N ALA A 773 11.03 -19.96 19.41
CA ALA A 773 12.22 -19.76 18.60
C ALA A 773 13.44 -19.40 19.47
N SER A 774 13.31 -18.61 20.54
CA SER A 774 14.43 -18.27 21.43
C SER A 774 15.10 -19.49 22.08
N ARG A 775 14.38 -20.60 22.20
CA ARG A 775 14.89 -21.86 22.77
C ARG A 775 15.51 -22.81 21.74
N SER A 776 15.14 -22.66 20.47
CA SER A 776 15.48 -23.61 19.41
C SER A 776 15.56 -22.96 18.02
N LEU A 777 16.12 -21.74 17.95
CA LEU A 777 16.27 -21.02 16.69
C LEU A 777 17.30 -21.73 15.80
N VAL A 778 16.89 -22.06 14.58
CA VAL A 778 17.79 -22.55 13.54
C VAL A 778 18.38 -21.35 12.83
N LEU A 779 19.69 -21.14 12.99
CA LEU A 779 20.46 -20.03 12.41
C LEU A 779 21.41 -20.47 11.28
N MET A 780 21.28 -21.70 10.79
CA MET A 780 22.07 -22.16 9.63
C MET A 780 21.73 -21.39 8.36
N GLY A 781 20.52 -20.81 8.32
CA GLY A 781 20.05 -19.95 7.24
C GLY A 781 18.89 -19.06 7.69
N SER A 782 18.04 -18.67 6.74
CA SER A 782 16.96 -17.69 6.97
C SER A 782 15.56 -18.28 7.07
N LEU A 783 15.39 -19.61 6.83
CA LEU A 783 14.06 -20.21 6.71
C LEU A 783 13.22 -20.07 7.98
N HIS A 784 13.80 -20.33 9.15
CA HIS A 784 13.06 -20.23 10.42
C HIS A 784 12.65 -18.78 10.71
N LEU A 785 13.51 -17.80 10.44
CA LEU A 785 13.17 -16.37 10.54
C LEU A 785 12.08 -15.97 9.55
N LEU A 786 12.14 -16.46 8.31
CA LEU A 786 11.10 -16.25 7.29
C LEU A 786 9.76 -16.83 7.73
N TYR A 787 9.76 -18.00 8.37
CA TYR A 787 8.54 -18.57 8.94
C TYR A 787 7.92 -17.68 10.03
N LEU A 788 8.73 -17.11 10.93
CA LEU A 788 8.23 -16.22 11.99
C LEU A 788 7.52 -14.99 11.45
N VAL A 789 7.96 -14.46 10.31
CA VAL A 789 7.37 -13.27 9.66
C VAL A 789 6.37 -13.62 8.56
N THR A 790 6.05 -14.88 8.34
CA THR A 790 5.00 -15.25 7.40
C THR A 790 3.62 -14.92 7.99
N PRO A 791 2.73 -14.21 7.26
CA PRO A 791 1.45 -13.77 7.79
C PRO A 791 0.59 -14.89 8.37
N HIS A 792 -0.08 -14.62 9.49
CA HIS A 792 -0.96 -15.59 10.15
C HIS A 792 -2.28 -15.81 9.41
N ASP A 793 -2.73 -14.85 8.62
CA ASP A 793 -3.92 -14.91 7.77
C ASP A 793 -3.70 -15.58 6.41
N ALA A 794 -2.57 -16.27 6.25
CA ALA A 794 -2.22 -17.04 5.04
C ALA A 794 -3.24 -18.16 4.68
N ALA A 795 -4.34 -18.25 5.41
CA ALA A 795 -5.41 -19.23 5.23
C ALA A 795 -6.10 -19.21 3.85
N GLY A 796 -5.84 -18.21 3.01
CA GLY A 796 -6.31 -18.18 1.61
C GLY A 796 -5.50 -19.04 0.64
N VAL A 797 -4.30 -19.50 1.04
CA VAL A 797 -3.43 -20.34 0.22
C VAL A 797 -3.56 -21.79 0.66
N ARG A 798 -4.14 -22.61 -0.20
CA ARG A 798 -4.20 -24.07 0.02
C ARG A 798 -3.11 -24.73 -0.81
N PRO A 799 -2.09 -25.33 -0.16
CA PRO A 799 -1.06 -26.07 -0.87
C PRO A 799 -1.65 -27.29 -1.59
N ASP A 800 -1.11 -27.61 -2.75
CA ASP A 800 -1.26 -28.96 -3.30
C ASP A 800 -0.41 -29.91 -2.44
N TYR A 801 -1.05 -30.84 -1.78
CA TYR A 801 -0.38 -31.73 -0.83
C TYR A 801 0.60 -32.69 -1.49
N SER A 802 0.38 -33.08 -2.73
CA SER A 802 1.35 -33.91 -3.48
C SER A 802 2.64 -33.11 -3.73
N HIS A 803 2.50 -31.88 -4.17
CA HIS A 803 3.60 -30.97 -4.38
C HIS A 803 4.30 -30.60 -3.05
N TYR A 804 3.53 -30.38 -1.99
CA TYR A 804 4.06 -30.14 -0.64
C TYR A 804 4.97 -31.28 -0.16
N TYR A 805 4.55 -32.53 -0.38
CA TYR A 805 5.38 -33.70 -0.04
C TYR A 805 6.68 -33.71 -0.85
N SER A 806 6.62 -33.42 -2.14
CA SER A 806 7.82 -33.30 -2.99
C SER A 806 8.78 -32.22 -2.47
N LEU A 807 8.26 -31.06 -2.07
CA LEU A 807 9.06 -30.00 -1.45
C LEU A 807 9.67 -30.45 -0.12
N TYR A 808 8.89 -31.15 0.72
CA TYR A 808 9.39 -31.69 1.99
C TYR A 808 10.57 -32.66 1.77
N CYS A 809 10.48 -33.55 0.79
CA CYS A 809 11.57 -34.48 0.47
C CYS A 809 12.83 -33.80 -0.11
N SER A 810 12.70 -32.59 -0.63
CA SER A 810 13.81 -31.79 -1.17
C SER A 810 14.41 -30.80 -0.17
N LEU A 811 13.98 -30.84 1.10
CA LEU A 811 14.50 -29.96 2.15
C LEU A 811 15.97 -30.28 2.44
N ASP A 812 16.76 -29.25 2.63
CA ASP A 812 18.10 -29.31 3.17
C ASP A 812 18.08 -29.60 4.71
N GLU A 813 19.21 -29.68 5.32
CA GLU A 813 19.33 -29.96 6.76
C GLU A 813 18.64 -28.88 7.62
N GLU A 814 18.76 -27.61 7.24
CA GLU A 814 18.08 -26.48 7.88
C GLU A 814 16.55 -26.64 7.79
N GLY A 815 16.07 -26.93 6.60
CA GLY A 815 14.65 -27.11 6.34
C GLY A 815 14.04 -28.27 7.14
N VAL A 816 14.77 -29.40 7.23
CA VAL A 816 14.36 -30.57 8.03
C VAL A 816 14.33 -30.24 9.52
N GLN A 817 15.35 -29.51 10.04
CA GLN A 817 15.37 -29.09 11.44
C GLN A 817 14.24 -28.10 11.75
N THR A 818 14.03 -27.12 10.90
CA THR A 818 12.94 -26.16 11.05
C THR A 818 11.57 -26.87 11.02
N ALA A 819 11.37 -27.80 10.08
CA ALA A 819 10.16 -28.59 10.01
C ALA A 819 9.90 -29.41 11.29
N LYS A 820 10.95 -30.05 11.86
CA LYS A 820 10.86 -30.79 13.11
C LYS A 820 10.45 -29.90 14.29
N ILE A 821 11.02 -28.70 14.42
CA ILE A 821 10.66 -27.73 15.47
C ILE A 821 9.19 -27.33 15.37
N LEU A 822 8.68 -27.16 14.14
CA LEU A 822 7.26 -26.85 13.87
C LEU A 822 6.34 -28.09 14.01
N GLY A 823 6.89 -29.26 14.31
CA GLY A 823 6.15 -30.51 14.43
C GLY A 823 5.78 -31.14 13.08
N ILE A 824 6.32 -30.64 11.98
CA ILE A 824 6.10 -31.18 10.63
C ILE A 824 7.09 -32.32 10.39
N THR A 825 6.59 -33.55 10.44
CA THR A 825 7.39 -34.77 10.22
C THR A 825 7.05 -35.38 8.87
N GLU A 826 7.94 -36.24 8.35
CA GLU A 826 7.68 -36.98 7.11
C GLU A 826 6.36 -37.75 7.18
N HIS A 827 6.05 -38.36 8.31
CA HIS A 827 4.76 -39.02 8.53
C HIS A 827 3.57 -38.07 8.34
N ASN A 828 3.67 -36.84 8.82
CA ASN A 828 2.63 -35.82 8.61
C ASN A 828 2.52 -35.43 7.13
N ALA A 829 3.64 -35.28 6.43
CA ALA A 829 3.65 -34.95 5.00
C ALA A 829 3.03 -36.07 4.16
N ILE A 830 3.32 -37.35 4.46
CA ILE A 830 2.68 -38.50 3.82
C ILE A 830 1.16 -38.55 4.11
N ARG A 831 0.76 -38.23 5.34
CA ARG A 831 -0.68 -38.17 5.69
C ARG A 831 -1.40 -37.08 4.90
N MET A 832 -0.77 -35.92 4.69
CA MET A 832 -1.33 -34.84 3.87
C MET A 832 -1.51 -35.31 2.42
N MET A 833 -0.49 -35.90 1.82
CA MET A 833 -0.55 -36.43 0.46
C MET A 833 -1.68 -37.44 0.29
N THR A 834 -1.92 -38.29 1.28
CA THR A 834 -3.00 -39.32 1.27
C THR A 834 -4.37 -38.76 1.69
N GLY A 835 -4.52 -37.46 1.92
CA GLY A 835 -5.76 -36.80 2.34
C GLY A 835 -6.23 -37.17 3.75
N LYS A 836 -5.34 -37.73 4.58
CA LYS A 836 -5.65 -38.08 5.98
C LYS A 836 -5.44 -36.89 6.91
N PRO A 837 -6.32 -36.63 7.89
CA PRO A 837 -6.19 -35.51 8.79
C PRO A 837 -4.91 -35.61 9.65
N ILE A 838 -4.24 -34.51 9.83
CA ILE A 838 -3.08 -34.38 10.73
C ILE A 838 -3.60 -34.06 12.12
N LYS A 839 -3.09 -34.80 13.14
CA LYS A 839 -3.64 -34.67 14.50
C LYS A 839 -2.93 -33.62 15.35
N ASN A 840 -1.65 -33.35 15.12
CA ASN A 840 -0.80 -32.63 16.07
C ASN A 840 -0.30 -31.27 15.58
N VAL A 841 -0.56 -30.91 14.32
CA VAL A 841 -0.11 -29.64 13.74
C VAL A 841 -1.31 -28.91 13.13
N PRO A 842 -1.55 -27.66 13.54
CA PRO A 842 -2.62 -26.85 12.94
C PRO A 842 -2.40 -26.62 11.45
N GLU A 843 -3.45 -26.58 10.65
CA GLU A 843 -3.39 -26.33 9.20
C GLU A 843 -2.67 -25.00 8.88
N ILE A 844 -2.85 -24.00 9.73
CA ILE A 844 -2.19 -22.70 9.61
C ILE A 844 -0.66 -22.81 9.62
N VAL A 845 -0.09 -23.69 10.45
CA VAL A 845 1.37 -23.89 10.51
C VAL A 845 1.88 -24.49 9.22
N LEU A 846 1.13 -25.45 8.62
CA LEU A 846 1.47 -26.07 7.36
C LEU A 846 1.44 -25.05 6.20
N CYS A 847 0.40 -24.23 6.14
CA CYS A 847 0.29 -23.18 5.13
C CYS A 847 1.40 -22.12 5.27
N ARG A 848 1.69 -21.70 6.51
CA ARG A 848 2.79 -20.74 6.78
C ARG A 848 4.15 -21.34 6.39
N PHE A 849 4.40 -22.60 6.69
CA PHE A 849 5.66 -23.24 6.31
C PHE A 849 5.82 -23.35 4.78
N TYR A 850 4.74 -23.70 4.06
CA TYR A 850 4.73 -23.67 2.59
C TYR A 850 5.10 -22.31 2.01
N LEU A 851 4.53 -21.24 2.61
CA LEU A 851 4.83 -19.88 2.19
C LEU A 851 6.24 -19.43 2.63
N ALA A 852 6.75 -19.93 3.75
CA ALA A 852 8.13 -19.67 4.18
C ALA A 852 9.16 -20.28 3.22
N LEU A 853 8.91 -21.49 2.70
CA LEU A 853 9.73 -22.11 1.64
C LEU A 853 9.70 -21.26 0.35
N MET A 854 8.53 -20.76 -0.03
CA MET A 854 8.42 -19.86 -1.16
C MET A 854 9.22 -18.56 -0.94
N LEU A 855 9.18 -17.98 0.26
CA LEU A 855 9.96 -16.80 0.62
C LEU A 855 11.45 -17.07 0.63
N GLN A 856 11.88 -18.28 1.03
CA GLN A 856 13.29 -18.70 0.99
C GLN A 856 13.80 -18.77 -0.46
N ASP A 857 13.02 -19.30 -1.39
CA ASP A 857 13.40 -19.30 -2.80
C ASP A 857 13.56 -17.87 -3.36
N LEU A 858 12.67 -16.94 -2.97
CA LEU A 858 12.82 -15.52 -3.31
C LEU A 858 14.04 -14.88 -2.64
N TRP A 859 14.32 -15.23 -1.41
CA TRP A 859 15.49 -14.79 -0.66
C TRP A 859 16.79 -15.24 -1.33
N ASN A 860 16.79 -16.46 -1.87
CA ASN A 860 17.88 -17.04 -2.63
C ASN A 860 17.91 -16.55 -4.10
N GLN A 861 17.22 -15.45 -4.39
CA GLN A 861 17.21 -14.78 -5.69
C GLN A 861 16.64 -15.61 -6.86
N MET A 862 15.84 -16.67 -6.57
CA MET A 862 15.15 -17.39 -7.63
C MET A 862 14.23 -16.43 -8.41
N PRO A 863 14.22 -16.47 -9.74
CA PRO A 863 13.39 -15.58 -10.54
C PRO A 863 11.90 -15.67 -10.17
N PHE A 864 11.26 -14.54 -10.01
CA PHE A 864 9.88 -14.41 -9.55
C PHE A 864 8.86 -15.28 -10.32
N PRO A 865 8.92 -15.37 -11.68
CA PRO A 865 8.05 -16.27 -12.43
C PRO A 865 8.31 -17.75 -12.12
N ALA A 866 9.56 -18.13 -11.87
CA ALA A 866 9.93 -19.52 -11.55
C ALA A 866 9.39 -19.93 -10.17
N VAL A 867 9.46 -19.03 -9.17
CA VAL A 867 8.86 -19.24 -7.86
C VAL A 867 7.35 -19.37 -7.97
N ALA A 868 6.67 -18.49 -8.69
CA ALA A 868 5.24 -18.56 -8.89
C ALA A 868 4.80 -19.89 -9.54
N TYR A 869 5.56 -20.37 -10.51
CA TYR A 869 5.34 -21.66 -11.16
C TYR A 869 5.59 -22.83 -10.20
N LYS A 870 6.76 -22.84 -9.51
CA LYS A 870 7.15 -23.88 -8.56
C LYS A 870 6.10 -24.09 -7.46
N TYR A 871 5.50 -23.01 -6.94
CA TYR A 871 4.50 -23.08 -5.87
C TYR A 871 3.05 -23.03 -6.37
N SER A 872 2.82 -23.11 -7.66
CA SER A 872 1.49 -23.06 -8.28
C SER A 872 0.65 -21.86 -7.81
N LEU A 873 1.31 -20.72 -7.56
CA LEU A 873 0.69 -19.51 -7.07
C LEU A 873 0.64 -18.42 -8.15
N ALA A 874 -0.41 -17.62 -8.12
CA ALA A 874 -0.45 -16.43 -8.95
C ALA A 874 0.66 -15.43 -8.54
N ARG A 875 1.34 -14.83 -9.52
CA ARG A 875 2.46 -13.90 -9.25
C ARG A 875 2.10 -12.75 -8.33
N GLY A 876 0.90 -12.19 -8.47
CA GLY A 876 0.41 -11.19 -7.54
C GLY A 876 0.25 -11.70 -6.11
N THR A 877 -0.06 -12.98 -5.91
CA THR A 877 -0.13 -13.60 -4.58
C THR A 877 1.27 -13.72 -3.98
N VAL A 878 2.25 -14.21 -4.76
CA VAL A 878 3.66 -14.29 -4.33
C VAL A 878 4.17 -12.91 -3.88
N GLN A 879 3.92 -11.88 -4.68
CA GLN A 879 4.31 -10.50 -4.36
C GLN A 879 3.57 -9.95 -3.12
N SER A 880 2.29 -10.27 -2.97
CA SER A 880 1.51 -9.86 -1.80
C SER A 880 2.05 -10.49 -0.52
N VAL A 881 2.34 -11.80 -0.53
CA VAL A 881 2.92 -12.50 0.63
C VAL A 881 4.28 -11.91 0.97
N MET A 882 5.16 -11.70 0.00
CA MET A 882 6.47 -11.06 0.21
C MET A 882 6.35 -9.68 0.87
N SER A 883 5.47 -8.82 0.34
CA SER A 883 5.26 -7.48 0.88
C SER A 883 4.63 -7.49 2.28
N SER A 884 3.70 -8.42 2.53
CA SER A 884 3.07 -8.59 3.85
C SER A 884 4.07 -9.13 4.86
N SER A 885 4.94 -10.06 4.46
CA SER A 885 6.02 -10.59 5.31
C SER A 885 7.05 -9.52 5.67
N ALA A 886 7.45 -8.68 4.70
CA ALA A 886 8.34 -7.55 4.96
C ALA A 886 7.72 -6.53 5.94
N SER A 887 6.42 -6.24 5.78
CA SER A 887 5.68 -5.38 6.70
C SER A 887 5.57 -5.98 8.10
N LEU A 888 5.26 -7.28 8.18
CA LEU A 888 5.18 -8.00 9.46
C LEU A 888 6.55 -8.08 10.15
N ALA A 889 7.64 -8.28 9.40
CA ALA A 889 9.00 -8.24 9.93
C ALA A 889 9.32 -6.88 10.58
N SER A 890 8.98 -5.78 9.89
CA SER A 890 9.15 -4.42 10.44
C SER A 890 8.29 -4.18 11.69
N CYS A 891 7.07 -4.72 11.71
CA CYS A 891 6.18 -4.65 12.89
C CYS A 891 6.72 -5.49 14.04
N ALA A 892 7.22 -6.71 13.74
CA ALA A 892 7.79 -7.62 14.73
C ALA A 892 9.11 -7.08 15.31
N ALA A 893 9.93 -6.40 14.51
CA ALA A 893 11.14 -5.73 15.01
C ALA A 893 10.79 -4.66 16.06
N ARG A 894 9.82 -3.78 15.76
CA ARG A 894 9.33 -2.78 16.73
C ARG A 894 8.67 -3.40 17.98
N PHE A 895 7.99 -4.53 17.81
CA PHE A 895 7.43 -5.30 18.90
C PHE A 895 8.54 -5.84 19.82
N CYS A 896 9.62 -6.42 19.25
CA CYS A 896 10.75 -6.94 20.00
C CYS A 896 11.55 -5.85 20.70
N ALA A 897 11.62 -4.64 20.15
CA ALA A 897 12.33 -3.51 20.76
C ALA A 897 11.76 -3.12 22.14
N GLU A 898 10.44 -3.34 22.39
CA GLU A 898 9.78 -3.07 23.68
C GLU A 898 9.94 -4.22 24.69
N LEU A 899 10.57 -5.32 24.30
CA LEU A 899 10.73 -6.52 25.14
C LEU A 899 12.22 -6.87 25.27
N PRO A 900 12.90 -6.44 26.33
CA PRO A 900 14.37 -6.60 26.49
C PRO A 900 14.87 -8.03 26.25
N ARG A 901 14.08 -9.05 26.64
CA ARG A 901 14.40 -10.46 26.41
C ARG A 901 14.43 -10.89 24.93
N LEU A 902 13.91 -10.06 24.01
CA LEU A 902 13.84 -10.34 22.58
C LEU A 902 14.73 -9.39 21.75
N TRP A 903 15.71 -8.74 22.37
CA TRP A 903 16.61 -7.77 21.72
C TRP A 903 17.28 -8.32 20.45
N SER A 904 17.74 -9.58 20.48
CA SER A 904 18.39 -10.25 19.35
C SER A 904 17.47 -10.38 18.13
N PHE A 905 16.18 -10.67 18.35
CA PHE A 905 15.20 -10.70 17.28
C PHE A 905 14.93 -9.33 16.69
N CYS A 906 15.05 -8.26 17.48
CA CYS A 906 14.90 -6.89 16.96
C CYS A 906 15.92 -6.62 15.84
N ALA A 907 17.19 -6.91 16.06
CA ALA A 907 18.25 -6.73 15.05
C ALA A 907 18.03 -7.63 13.82
N LEU A 908 17.82 -8.94 14.04
CA LEU A 908 17.61 -9.91 12.96
C LEU A 908 16.40 -9.57 12.08
N LEU A 909 15.27 -9.20 12.70
CA LEU A 909 14.06 -8.88 11.97
C LEU A 909 14.12 -7.53 11.26
N THR A 910 14.89 -6.58 11.75
CA THR A 910 15.12 -5.29 11.08
C THR A 910 15.89 -5.50 9.78
N GLU A 911 16.95 -6.28 9.79
CA GLU A 911 17.71 -6.62 8.60
C GLU A 911 16.87 -7.44 7.61
N LEU A 912 16.15 -8.44 8.11
CA LEU A 912 15.26 -9.28 7.32
C LEU A 912 14.20 -8.43 6.60
N ALA A 913 13.59 -7.47 7.29
CA ALA A 913 12.57 -6.58 6.73
C ALA A 913 13.13 -5.76 5.56
N GLY A 914 14.31 -5.18 5.73
CA GLY A 914 14.99 -4.40 4.69
C GLY A 914 15.27 -5.22 3.43
N ARG A 915 15.79 -6.41 3.59
CA ARG A 915 16.11 -7.31 2.45
C ARG A 915 14.85 -7.84 1.76
N LEU A 916 13.82 -8.26 2.52
CA LEU A 916 12.56 -8.75 1.96
C LEU A 916 11.79 -7.67 1.18
N GLN A 917 11.89 -6.41 1.59
CA GLN A 917 11.18 -5.32 0.92
C GLN A 917 11.65 -5.13 -0.52
N HIS A 918 12.92 -5.41 -0.79
CA HIS A 918 13.51 -5.11 -2.07
C HIS A 918 13.73 -6.35 -2.95
N CYS A 919 14.00 -7.54 -2.44
CA CYS A 919 14.30 -8.79 -3.18
C CYS A 919 14.73 -8.57 -4.65
N ALA A 920 15.50 -7.52 -4.87
CA ALA A 920 15.97 -7.05 -6.16
C ALA A 920 17.49 -6.95 -6.14
N ALA A 921 18.10 -6.97 -7.32
CA ALA A 921 19.54 -6.78 -7.43
C ALA A 921 19.94 -5.45 -6.77
N PRO A 922 21.05 -5.39 -6.03
CA PRO A 922 21.50 -4.18 -5.33
C PRO A 922 21.57 -2.92 -6.22
N GLU A 923 21.93 -3.11 -7.49
CA GLU A 923 22.02 -2.05 -8.50
C GLU A 923 20.70 -1.33 -8.78
N LEU A 924 19.56 -2.01 -8.58
CA LEU A 924 18.23 -1.45 -8.81
C LEU A 924 17.65 -0.77 -7.55
N GLN A 925 18.22 -1.06 -6.39
CA GLN A 925 17.68 -0.65 -5.11
C GLN A 925 17.57 0.87 -5.00
N HIS A 926 18.62 1.60 -5.39
CA HIS A 926 18.63 3.07 -5.35
C HIS A 926 17.54 3.70 -6.23
N LEU A 927 17.31 3.15 -7.43
CA LEU A 927 16.24 3.63 -8.31
C LEU A 927 14.84 3.26 -7.80
N MET A 928 14.71 2.13 -7.10
CA MET A 928 13.45 1.68 -6.51
C MET A 928 13.07 2.44 -5.23
N GLU A 929 13.97 3.23 -4.66
CA GLU A 929 13.63 4.19 -3.60
C GLU A 929 12.63 5.25 -4.08
N LEU A 930 12.64 5.57 -5.38
CA LEU A 930 11.72 6.55 -5.95
C LEU A 930 10.26 6.06 -5.90
N PRO A 931 9.32 6.94 -5.58
CA PRO A 931 7.90 6.60 -5.60
C PRO A 931 7.51 6.07 -7.00
N ASN A 932 6.67 5.03 -7.03
CA ASN A 932 6.15 4.43 -8.26
C ASN A 932 7.20 3.90 -9.27
N VAL A 933 8.48 3.86 -8.91
CA VAL A 933 9.53 3.17 -9.67
C VAL A 933 9.68 1.76 -9.10
N LYS A 934 9.27 0.78 -9.89
CA LYS A 934 9.36 -0.64 -9.57
C LYS A 934 10.46 -1.29 -10.42
N LYS A 935 10.72 -2.58 -10.19
CA LYS A 935 11.80 -3.33 -10.84
C LYS A 935 11.85 -3.13 -12.35
N ALA A 936 10.72 -3.27 -13.05
CA ALA A 936 10.65 -3.10 -14.51
C ALA A 936 11.10 -1.70 -14.96
N ARG A 937 10.60 -0.66 -14.29
CA ARG A 937 10.98 0.72 -14.59
C ARG A 937 12.44 1.01 -14.21
N ALA A 938 12.89 0.52 -13.06
CA ALA A 938 14.29 0.64 -12.64
C ALA A 938 15.24 -0.02 -13.63
N MET A 939 14.90 -1.20 -14.15
CA MET A 939 15.67 -1.86 -15.23
C MET A 939 15.72 -1.06 -16.53
N GLN A 940 14.60 -0.43 -16.92
CA GLN A 940 14.58 0.44 -18.12
C GLN A 940 15.48 1.66 -17.94
N LEU A 941 15.42 2.30 -16.76
CA LEU A 941 16.27 3.44 -16.40
C LEU A 941 17.74 3.06 -16.37
N LEU A 942 18.07 1.92 -15.75
CA LEU A 942 19.45 1.41 -15.72
C LEU A 942 20.00 1.15 -17.13
N ARG A 943 19.19 0.52 -18.01
CA ARG A 943 19.57 0.28 -19.42
C ARG A 943 19.72 1.59 -20.22
N ALA A 944 18.98 2.63 -19.84
CA ALA A 944 19.12 3.97 -20.43
C ALA A 944 20.31 4.77 -19.86
N GLY A 945 21.10 4.17 -18.93
CA GLY A 945 22.31 4.76 -18.35
C GLY A 945 22.13 5.46 -17.01
N TYR A 946 20.89 5.54 -16.49
CA TYR A 946 20.61 6.15 -15.19
C TYR A 946 20.83 5.15 -14.06
N LYS A 947 21.89 5.32 -13.28
CA LYS A 947 22.26 4.38 -12.20
C LYS A 947 21.80 4.84 -10.82
N ARG A 948 21.72 6.16 -10.61
CA ARG A 948 21.43 6.78 -9.31
C ARG A 948 20.25 7.75 -9.39
N VAL A 949 19.70 8.12 -8.23
CA VAL A 949 18.64 9.14 -8.15
C VAL A 949 19.13 10.50 -8.61
N GLU A 950 20.40 10.82 -8.36
CA GLU A 950 21.07 12.06 -8.77
C GLU A 950 21.11 12.22 -10.31
N ASP A 951 21.30 11.12 -11.03
CA ASP A 951 21.31 11.11 -12.49
C ASP A 951 19.94 11.53 -13.05
N LEU A 952 18.88 11.00 -12.45
CA LEU A 952 17.50 11.32 -12.82
C LEU A 952 17.11 12.76 -12.43
N ALA A 953 17.61 13.25 -11.30
CA ALA A 953 17.33 14.62 -10.85
C ALA A 953 17.93 15.67 -11.79
N LYS A 954 19.04 15.33 -12.49
CA LYS A 954 19.74 16.19 -13.46
C LYS A 954 19.22 16.03 -14.89
N ALA A 955 18.55 14.93 -15.20
CA ALA A 955 18.06 14.61 -16.54
C ALA A 955 17.02 15.62 -17.03
N SER A 956 16.92 15.77 -18.37
CA SER A 956 15.82 16.49 -19.01
C SER A 956 14.66 15.54 -19.35
N ALA A 957 13.44 16.10 -19.44
CA ALA A 957 12.27 15.28 -19.80
C ALA A 957 12.39 14.70 -21.22
N ASP A 958 13.04 15.41 -22.14
CA ASP A 958 13.21 14.98 -23.52
C ASP A 958 14.22 13.83 -23.65
N GLU A 959 15.32 13.86 -22.91
CA GLU A 959 16.28 12.76 -22.81
C GLU A 959 15.61 11.50 -22.24
N LEU A 960 14.86 11.65 -21.15
CA LEU A 960 14.16 10.51 -20.55
C LEU A 960 13.11 9.90 -21.48
N THR A 961 12.36 10.71 -22.22
CA THR A 961 11.33 10.20 -23.13
C THR A 961 11.92 9.53 -24.37
N SER A 962 13.11 9.96 -24.82
CA SER A 962 13.81 9.32 -25.93
C SER A 962 14.51 8.02 -25.53
N GLY A 963 15.07 7.97 -24.30
CA GLY A 963 15.84 6.84 -23.81
C GLY A 963 15.00 5.74 -23.16
N VAL A 964 13.80 6.04 -22.64
CA VAL A 964 12.97 5.11 -21.86
C VAL A 964 11.64 4.85 -22.56
N SER A 965 11.39 3.60 -22.95
CA SER A 965 10.15 3.18 -23.62
C SER A 965 8.91 3.45 -22.78
N HIS A 966 7.84 3.90 -23.42
CA HIS A 966 6.52 4.14 -22.79
C HIS A 966 6.52 5.18 -21.67
N LEU A 967 7.43 6.14 -21.70
CA LEU A 967 7.46 7.25 -20.77
C LEU A 967 6.90 8.50 -21.44
N SER A 968 5.76 9.00 -21.00
CA SER A 968 5.21 10.28 -21.48
C SER A 968 6.01 11.45 -20.88
N ARG A 969 6.06 12.59 -21.57
CA ARG A 969 6.73 13.80 -21.09
C ARG A 969 6.26 14.23 -19.70
N ASN A 970 4.97 14.12 -19.43
CA ASN A 970 4.42 14.41 -18.11
C ASN A 970 4.94 13.43 -17.05
N ALA A 971 4.98 12.13 -17.34
CA ALA A 971 5.55 11.13 -16.44
C ALA A 971 7.06 11.32 -16.23
N ALA A 972 7.80 11.76 -17.26
CA ALA A 972 9.21 12.11 -17.14
C ALA A 972 9.42 13.29 -16.19
N ASN A 973 8.64 14.37 -16.34
CA ASN A 973 8.69 15.52 -15.44
C ASN A 973 8.35 15.14 -13.98
N GLN A 974 7.36 14.28 -13.78
CA GLN A 974 7.00 13.78 -12.46
C GLN A 974 8.12 12.93 -11.85
N LEU A 975 8.79 12.09 -12.66
CA LEU A 975 9.91 11.27 -12.21
C LEU A 975 11.11 12.13 -11.78
N ILE A 976 11.46 13.13 -12.59
CA ILE A 976 12.53 14.10 -12.27
C ILE A 976 12.19 14.84 -10.98
N SER A 977 10.96 15.31 -10.85
CA SER A 977 10.50 16.03 -9.65
C SER A 977 10.51 15.14 -8.39
N ALA A 978 10.12 13.87 -8.54
CA ALA A 978 10.20 12.91 -7.46
C ALA A 978 11.65 12.62 -7.06
N ALA A 979 12.57 12.49 -8.02
CA ALA A 979 14.00 12.32 -7.76
C ALA A 979 14.59 13.53 -7.01
N ARG A 980 14.27 14.75 -7.45
CA ARG A 980 14.67 15.99 -6.75
C ARG A 980 14.09 16.05 -5.35
N MET A 981 12.82 15.71 -5.18
CA MET A 981 12.18 15.70 -3.86
C MET A 981 12.83 14.71 -2.90
N THR A 982 13.17 13.50 -3.37
CA THR A 982 13.88 12.50 -2.55
C THR A 982 15.26 13.01 -2.10
N LEU A 983 15.98 13.72 -2.98
CA LEU A 983 17.27 14.33 -2.60
C LEU A 983 17.10 15.48 -1.60
N ILE A 984 16.10 16.35 -1.80
CA ILE A 984 15.78 17.44 -0.88
C ILE A 984 15.41 16.85 0.48
N GLU A 985 14.61 15.79 0.51
CA GLU A 985 14.27 15.11 1.75
C GLU A 985 15.50 14.54 2.47
N LYS A 986 16.44 13.91 1.73
CA LYS A 986 17.71 13.42 2.30
C LYS A 986 18.52 14.56 2.92
N VAL A 987 18.65 15.69 2.23
CA VAL A 987 19.36 16.88 2.76
C VAL A 987 18.70 17.41 4.01
N GLU A 988 17.37 17.59 4.01
CA GLU A 988 16.63 18.08 5.18
C GLU A 988 16.68 17.07 6.36
N ASN A 989 16.81 15.76 6.07
CA ASN A 989 17.02 14.74 7.11
C ASN A 989 18.38 14.93 7.79
N LEU A 990 19.45 15.09 7.03
CA LEU A 990 20.80 15.30 7.56
C LEU A 990 20.90 16.61 8.35
N ARG A 991 20.25 17.67 7.85
CA ARG A 991 20.19 18.95 8.57
C ARG A 991 19.46 18.81 9.92
N ALA A 992 18.33 18.11 9.92
CA ALA A 992 17.57 17.87 11.15
C ALA A 992 18.39 17.05 12.17
N GLU A 993 19.09 16.02 11.71
CA GLU A 993 19.97 15.22 12.55
C GLU A 993 21.11 16.07 13.15
N ALA A 994 21.74 16.91 12.33
CA ALA A 994 22.78 17.82 12.80
C ALA A 994 22.24 18.84 13.83
N GLU A 995 21.06 19.42 13.59
CA GLU A 995 20.40 20.34 14.49
C GLU A 995 19.98 19.68 15.81
N ASP A 996 19.56 18.41 15.78
CA ASP A 996 19.19 17.64 16.98
C ASP A 996 20.46 17.38 17.85
N VAL A 997 21.58 16.97 17.23
CA VAL A 997 22.86 16.80 17.94
C VAL A 997 23.34 18.14 18.58
N MET A 998 23.18 19.26 17.88
CA MET A 998 23.53 20.58 18.43
C MET A 998 22.64 20.97 19.63
N GLU A 999 21.33 20.67 19.57
CA GLU A 999 20.43 20.90 20.71
C GLU A 999 20.83 20.04 21.92
N GLU A 1000 21.23 18.78 21.71
CA GLU A 1000 21.69 17.88 22.78
C GLU A 1000 22.99 18.37 23.43
N LEU A 1001 23.88 18.94 22.64
CA LEU A 1001 25.15 19.49 23.14
C LEU A 1001 25.01 20.89 23.75
N ASN A 1002 23.81 21.51 23.78
CA ASN A 1002 23.58 22.87 24.26
C ASN A 1002 24.49 23.96 23.59
N VAL A 1003 24.83 23.76 22.32
CA VAL A 1003 25.66 24.67 21.52
C VAL A 1003 24.83 25.58 20.64
#